data_3f6505cae39b579e37a867fc3c5d3cff
#
_entry.id   3f6505cae39b579e37a867fc3c5d3cff
#
_cell.length_a   1.000
_cell.length_b   1.000
_cell.length_c   1.000
_cell.angle_alpha   90.00
_cell.angle_beta   90.00
_cell.angle_gamma   90.00
#
_symmetry.space_group_name_H-M   'P 1'
#
loop_
_entity.id
_entity.type
_entity.pdbx_description
1 polymer ?
#
loop_
_entity_poly.entity_id
_entity_poly.type
_entity_poly.pdbx_seq_one_letter_code
_entity_poly.pdbx_strand_id
1 'polypeptide(L)'
;MMQNNLFLKRLVVYTNKGEIAYDEEFHKGVNIICGDNSSGKSTITHFIFFALGGEFNDFVPEARECQVVYAEIESNSTVFTLKRYIEISEKTKKINGRIALHLFWGTFQESLNPPSNLYWQKFEYNTTDNKKSFSNVLFEILNLPEVKEENNITIHQILRLLYIDQESPTSSLFYYDEFDKQTSREAVSDLLLGIYNQDLYDFKVDLYKSEKQLDEIKSEIKITKRFFPDAFSLDTSHIETQIINKEKEVIEFANEIQEIRNGVKQVEFNEKSQLEYQKLQEESLLQRDKAVTLKDKTDRLKREIIDSEFFIETLKDKYRALENSIQTRDFLGNLPLEYCPECLNKLKEHLDEKSCKLCKQETDDSLGIKQAKRMQLEVKFQIDESSKLLVIKNRTLSKMELELNSLSKKVVELQTKVNNSVQDVRPYEMEVLDNLNFQKGLSEGEILQFRTMLEQAEIYKKLLKERSELELRIEKLLSFINTIRKEQASTKAKVIERIQEEGVYLLNNDLDRQKEFTNAEPKDLMIDFSNNLVYLKSNDKEKFKQYQKFSASSNFYLKISARFAILASLSVDKMRFPRFIFADNMEDKGIEEKRAQNLQKILIERVNQFPEENFQLIYTTSYLSPELLDSSYIVGEYYTKENHSLKNID
;
A
#
# COMPACT_ATOMS: atom_id res chain seq x y z
N MET A 1 1.84 -7.41 20.69
CA MET A 1 2.20 -6.96 19.33
C MET A 1 1.91 -8.08 18.36
N MET A 2 1.23 -7.82 17.24
CA MET A 2 1.04 -8.84 16.20
C MET A 2 2.40 -9.24 15.66
N GLN A 3 2.76 -10.50 15.78
CA GLN A 3 3.99 -11.04 15.25
C GLN A 3 3.77 -11.35 13.77
N ASN A 4 4.67 -10.94 12.90
CA ASN A 4 4.60 -11.24 11.46
C ASN A 4 5.15 -12.66 11.25
N ASN A 5 4.30 -13.68 11.41
CA ASN A 5 4.72 -15.07 11.29
C ASN A 5 4.21 -15.66 9.97
N LEU A 6 5.08 -16.39 9.30
CA LEU A 6 4.76 -17.22 8.14
C LEU A 6 5.26 -18.64 8.44
N PHE A 7 4.35 -19.60 8.50
CA PHE A 7 4.69 -21.01 8.72
C PHE A 7 4.10 -21.84 7.59
N LEU A 8 4.94 -22.60 6.90
CA LEU A 8 4.51 -23.65 5.99
C LEU A 8 4.10 -24.86 6.84
N LYS A 9 2.86 -25.30 6.71
CA LYS A 9 2.32 -26.46 7.43
C LYS A 9 2.32 -27.73 6.60
N ARG A 10 2.07 -27.60 5.30
CA ARG A 10 2.03 -28.73 4.37
C ARG A 10 2.33 -28.26 2.96
N LEU A 11 3.08 -29.04 2.23
CA LEU A 11 3.33 -28.84 0.81
C LEU A 11 2.83 -30.06 0.05
N VAL A 12 1.93 -29.85 -0.93
CA VAL A 12 1.38 -30.91 -1.75
C VAL A 12 1.56 -30.56 -3.23
N VAL A 13 2.10 -31.50 -4.00
CA VAL A 13 2.33 -31.34 -5.44
C VAL A 13 1.62 -32.48 -6.17
N TYR A 14 0.86 -32.12 -7.20
CA TYR A 14 0.19 -33.08 -8.06
C TYR A 14 0.83 -33.13 -9.44
N THR A 15 0.95 -34.34 -10.00
CA THR A 15 1.39 -34.55 -11.38
C THR A 15 0.33 -34.13 -12.39
N ASN A 16 0.70 -34.05 -13.66
CA ASN A 16 -0.22 -33.85 -14.78
C ASN A 16 -1.28 -34.95 -14.92
N LYS A 17 -1.04 -36.14 -14.33
CA LYS A 17 -1.99 -37.26 -14.27
C LYS A 17 -2.95 -37.19 -13.09
N GLY A 18 -2.79 -36.21 -12.21
CA GLY A 18 -3.60 -36.03 -10.99
C GLY A 18 -3.16 -36.90 -9.82
N GLU A 19 -1.98 -37.50 -9.89
CA GLU A 19 -1.39 -38.29 -8.81
C GLU A 19 -0.55 -37.36 -7.90
N ILE A 20 -0.36 -37.78 -6.64
CA ILE A 20 0.44 -37.04 -5.68
C ILE A 20 1.93 -37.27 -5.99
N ALA A 21 2.66 -36.20 -6.34
CA ALA A 21 4.09 -36.23 -6.53
C ALA A 21 4.85 -35.99 -5.21
N TYR A 22 4.32 -35.16 -4.34
CA TYR A 22 4.90 -34.84 -3.04
C TYR A 22 3.78 -34.47 -2.06
N ASP A 23 3.86 -34.92 -0.81
CA ASP A 23 2.92 -34.59 0.24
C ASP A 23 3.56 -34.77 1.61
N GLU A 24 4.04 -33.67 2.20
CA GLU A 24 4.70 -33.68 3.50
C GLU A 24 4.20 -32.54 4.38
N GLU A 25 4.12 -32.84 5.69
CA GLU A 25 3.78 -31.87 6.73
C GLU A 25 5.04 -31.27 7.34
N PHE A 26 5.00 -29.97 7.58
CA PHE A 26 6.05 -29.20 8.24
C PHE A 26 5.56 -28.70 9.59
N HIS A 27 6.47 -28.54 10.52
CA HIS A 27 6.19 -28.05 11.86
C HIS A 27 6.90 -26.72 12.15
N LYS A 28 6.48 -26.03 13.18
CA LYS A 28 7.20 -24.86 13.70
C LYS A 28 8.57 -25.28 14.22
N GLY A 29 9.52 -24.35 14.24
CA GLY A 29 10.90 -24.66 14.59
C GLY A 29 11.72 -25.16 13.40
N VAL A 30 12.59 -26.13 13.62
CA VAL A 30 13.53 -26.63 12.61
C VAL A 30 12.95 -27.79 11.81
N ASN A 31 13.07 -27.73 10.49
CA ASN A 31 12.63 -28.78 9.55
C ASN A 31 13.79 -29.15 8.62
N ILE A 32 14.16 -30.40 8.55
CA ILE A 32 15.30 -30.90 7.77
C ILE A 32 14.80 -31.86 6.70
N ILE A 33 15.08 -31.55 5.44
CA ILE A 33 14.85 -32.45 4.30
C ILE A 33 16.22 -33.08 3.96
N CYS A 34 16.34 -34.36 4.15
CA CYS A 34 17.64 -35.05 4.00
C CYS A 34 17.63 -36.10 2.88
N GLY A 35 18.79 -36.36 2.29
CA GLY A 35 18.95 -37.37 1.24
C GLY A 35 20.23 -37.19 0.45
N ASP A 36 20.49 -38.09 -0.47
CA ASP A 36 21.66 -38.07 -1.33
C ASP A 36 21.68 -36.87 -2.28
N ASN A 37 22.86 -36.57 -2.82
CA ASN A 37 22.97 -35.60 -3.93
C ASN A 37 22.18 -36.07 -5.15
N SER A 38 21.48 -35.15 -5.80
CA SER A 38 20.61 -35.41 -6.96
C SER A 38 19.39 -36.30 -6.64
N SER A 39 18.89 -36.27 -5.40
CA SER A 39 17.65 -36.96 -5.01
C SER A 39 16.37 -36.08 -5.10
N GLY A 40 16.48 -34.85 -5.61
CA GLY A 40 15.37 -33.94 -5.83
C GLY A 40 15.07 -32.98 -4.66
N LYS A 41 15.91 -32.92 -3.63
CA LYS A 41 15.72 -32.02 -2.45
C LYS A 41 15.57 -30.54 -2.86
N SER A 42 16.43 -30.05 -3.74
CA SER A 42 16.38 -28.67 -4.25
C SER A 42 15.04 -28.36 -4.94
N THR A 43 14.44 -29.36 -5.59
CA THR A 43 13.14 -29.20 -6.24
C THR A 43 12.04 -28.87 -5.23
N ILE A 44 12.12 -29.43 -4.02
CA ILE A 44 11.15 -29.12 -2.95
C ILE A 44 11.27 -27.66 -2.52
N THR A 45 12.48 -27.14 -2.32
CA THR A 45 12.67 -25.73 -1.97
C THR A 45 12.22 -24.79 -3.10
N HIS A 46 12.39 -25.19 -4.37
CA HIS A 46 11.87 -24.44 -5.52
C HIS A 46 10.33 -24.44 -5.52
N PHE A 47 9.66 -25.55 -5.17
CA PHE A 47 8.21 -25.58 -5.02
C PHE A 47 7.73 -24.70 -3.85
N ILE A 48 8.44 -24.68 -2.73
CA ILE A 48 8.13 -23.75 -1.62
C ILE A 48 8.20 -22.31 -2.11
N PHE A 49 9.31 -21.92 -2.76
CA PHE A 49 9.51 -20.58 -3.30
C PHE A 49 8.40 -20.20 -4.28
N PHE A 50 8.09 -21.10 -5.23
CA PHE A 50 7.05 -20.89 -6.22
C PHE A 50 5.65 -20.79 -5.58
N ALA A 51 5.28 -21.70 -4.70
CA ALA A 51 3.96 -21.73 -4.06
C ALA A 51 3.67 -20.46 -3.25
N LEU A 52 4.69 -19.90 -2.59
CA LEU A 52 4.60 -18.67 -1.83
C LEU A 52 4.51 -17.39 -2.69
N GLY A 53 4.56 -17.51 -4.02
CA GLY A 53 4.45 -16.37 -4.94
C GLY A 53 5.79 -15.91 -5.55
N GLY A 54 6.86 -16.67 -5.34
CA GLY A 54 8.16 -16.43 -5.98
C GLY A 54 8.08 -16.66 -7.49
N GLU A 55 8.88 -15.90 -8.26
CA GLU A 55 9.06 -16.12 -9.69
C GLU A 55 10.17 -17.14 -9.88
N PHE A 56 9.83 -18.35 -10.29
CA PHE A 56 10.79 -19.42 -10.58
C PHE A 56 10.47 -20.04 -11.94
N ASN A 57 11.45 -20.05 -12.85
CA ASN A 57 11.27 -20.42 -14.25
C ASN A 57 12.09 -21.65 -14.67
N ASP A 58 13.11 -22.03 -13.91
CA ASP A 58 14.10 -23.05 -14.27
C ASP A 58 13.91 -24.36 -13.49
N PHE A 59 12.67 -24.85 -13.47
CA PHE A 59 12.42 -26.18 -12.91
C PHE A 59 13.08 -27.29 -13.72
N VAL A 60 13.58 -28.30 -13.02
CA VAL A 60 14.10 -29.54 -13.61
C VAL A 60 13.02 -30.26 -14.42
N PRO A 61 13.39 -31.14 -15.38
CA PRO A 61 12.41 -31.84 -16.23
C PRO A 61 11.32 -32.56 -15.44
N GLU A 62 11.68 -33.24 -14.37
CA GLU A 62 10.77 -33.98 -13.49
C GLU A 62 9.70 -33.05 -12.85
N ALA A 63 10.11 -31.87 -12.40
CA ALA A 63 9.18 -30.89 -11.83
C ALA A 63 8.21 -30.30 -12.88
N ARG A 64 8.57 -30.32 -14.17
CA ARG A 64 7.69 -29.88 -15.27
C ARG A 64 6.54 -30.86 -15.55
N GLU A 65 6.64 -32.09 -15.06
CA GLU A 65 5.55 -33.05 -15.11
C GLU A 65 4.50 -32.84 -14.03
N CYS A 66 4.74 -31.94 -13.11
CA CYS A 66 3.78 -31.51 -12.12
C CYS A 66 2.84 -30.43 -12.68
N GLN A 67 1.57 -30.48 -12.25
CA GLN A 67 0.53 -29.56 -12.71
C GLN A 67 0.25 -28.42 -11.73
N VAL A 68 0.25 -28.74 -10.45
CA VAL A 68 -0.20 -27.80 -9.42
C VAL A 68 0.52 -28.03 -8.10
N VAL A 69 0.84 -26.92 -7.44
CA VAL A 69 1.45 -26.91 -6.10
C VAL A 69 0.47 -26.28 -5.12
N TYR A 70 0.26 -26.94 -3.99
CA TYR A 70 -0.49 -26.43 -2.85
C TYR A 70 0.45 -26.22 -1.67
N ALA A 71 0.31 -25.09 -0.99
CA ALA A 71 0.99 -24.80 0.27
C ALA A 71 -0.04 -24.41 1.33
N GLU A 72 -0.19 -25.23 2.36
CA GLU A 72 -0.93 -24.84 3.55
C GLU A 72 -0.04 -23.99 4.44
N ILE A 73 -0.51 -22.78 4.75
CA ILE A 73 0.23 -21.75 5.44
C ILE A 73 -0.52 -21.35 6.72
N GLU A 74 0.22 -21.17 7.79
CA GLU A 74 -0.27 -20.47 8.98
C GLU A 74 0.42 -19.11 9.08
N SER A 75 -0.35 -18.05 9.17
CA SER A 75 0.15 -16.70 9.44
C SER A 75 -0.72 -16.04 10.48
N ASN A 76 -0.10 -15.51 11.53
CA ASN A 76 -0.82 -14.82 12.61
C ASN A 76 -2.01 -15.62 13.17
N SER A 77 -1.82 -16.93 13.40
CA SER A 77 -2.84 -17.90 13.86
C SER A 77 -4.00 -18.13 12.88
N THR A 78 -3.87 -17.71 11.63
CA THR A 78 -4.84 -17.97 10.56
C THR A 78 -4.25 -18.97 9.58
N VAL A 79 -4.98 -20.06 9.30
CA VAL A 79 -4.57 -21.06 8.30
C VAL A 79 -5.27 -20.75 6.99
N PHE A 80 -4.51 -20.80 5.91
CA PHE A 80 -5.02 -20.68 4.55
C PHE A 80 -4.19 -21.55 3.61
N THR A 81 -4.77 -21.94 2.50
CA THR A 81 -4.08 -22.75 1.48
C THR A 81 -3.89 -21.93 0.22
N LEU A 82 -2.65 -21.90 -0.25
CA LEU A 82 -2.27 -21.33 -1.54
C LEU A 82 -2.26 -22.42 -2.59
N LYS A 83 -2.70 -22.12 -3.79
CA LYS A 83 -2.64 -23.02 -4.94
C LYS A 83 -2.09 -22.26 -6.13
N ARG A 84 -1.10 -22.86 -6.80
CA ARG A 84 -0.48 -22.28 -7.98
C ARG A 84 -0.27 -23.35 -9.04
N TYR A 85 -0.69 -23.08 -10.27
CA TYR A 85 -0.52 -23.98 -11.40
C TYR A 85 0.88 -23.86 -11.98
N ILE A 86 1.41 -24.95 -12.55
CA ILE A 86 2.67 -24.94 -13.27
C ILE A 86 2.33 -24.85 -14.76
N GLU A 87 2.46 -23.66 -15.33
CA GLU A 87 2.13 -23.40 -16.72
C GLU A 87 3.42 -23.29 -17.55
N ILE A 88 3.55 -24.15 -18.55
CA ILE A 88 4.69 -24.13 -19.46
C ILE A 88 4.33 -23.29 -20.67
N SER A 89 5.14 -22.26 -20.97
CA SER A 89 4.98 -21.46 -22.16
C SER A 89 5.26 -22.28 -23.42
N GLU A 90 4.30 -22.36 -24.31
CA GLU A 90 4.45 -23.09 -25.59
C GLU A 90 5.60 -22.53 -26.43
N LYS A 91 5.87 -21.21 -26.36
CA LYS A 91 6.90 -20.53 -27.14
C LYS A 91 8.32 -20.72 -26.59
N THR A 92 8.49 -20.61 -25.28
CA THR A 92 9.82 -20.65 -24.64
C THR A 92 10.16 -21.98 -24.02
N LYS A 93 9.18 -22.87 -23.85
CA LYS A 93 9.25 -24.11 -23.08
C LYS A 93 9.75 -23.92 -21.64
N LYS A 94 9.73 -22.68 -21.16
CA LYS A 94 10.00 -22.32 -19.76
C LYS A 94 8.69 -22.20 -18.99
N ILE A 95 8.76 -22.40 -17.69
CA ILE A 95 7.62 -22.18 -16.81
C ILE A 95 7.33 -20.70 -16.71
N ASN A 96 6.07 -20.33 -16.74
CA ASN A 96 5.63 -18.97 -16.51
C ASN A 96 5.59 -18.68 -15.01
N GLY A 97 6.60 -18.00 -14.48
CA GLY A 97 6.66 -17.60 -13.07
C GLY A 97 5.69 -16.46 -12.71
N ARG A 98 5.01 -15.84 -13.70
CA ARG A 98 4.12 -14.68 -13.50
C ARG A 98 2.64 -15.02 -13.68
N ILE A 99 2.22 -16.09 -13.06
CA ILE A 99 0.84 -16.57 -13.10
C ILE A 99 0.06 -16.17 -11.84
N ALA A 100 -1.26 -16.28 -11.95
CA ALA A 100 -2.17 -16.06 -10.84
C ALA A 100 -1.93 -17.03 -9.68
N LEU A 101 -2.22 -16.58 -8.47
CA LEU A 101 -2.23 -17.37 -7.26
C LEU A 101 -3.68 -17.50 -6.77
N HIS A 102 -4.06 -18.69 -6.34
CA HIS A 102 -5.36 -18.94 -5.75
C HIS A 102 -5.20 -19.12 -4.24
N LEU A 103 -6.09 -18.52 -3.48
CA LEU A 103 -6.11 -18.55 -2.03
C LEU A 103 -7.43 -19.14 -1.54
N PHE A 104 -7.34 -20.04 -0.59
CA PHE A 104 -8.47 -20.65 0.12
C PHE A 104 -8.29 -20.44 1.63
N TRP A 105 -9.29 -19.89 2.29
CA TRP A 105 -9.27 -19.66 3.74
C TRP A 105 -9.63 -20.93 4.49
N GLY A 106 -8.64 -21.75 4.79
CA GLY A 106 -8.76 -23.02 5.47
C GLY A 106 -7.60 -23.95 5.18
N THR A 107 -7.66 -25.17 5.71
CA THR A 107 -6.65 -26.21 5.52
C THR A 107 -6.67 -26.76 4.10
N PHE A 108 -5.59 -27.44 3.70
CA PHE A 108 -5.54 -28.16 2.43
C PHE A 108 -6.68 -29.17 2.31
N GLN A 109 -6.98 -29.92 3.38
CA GLN A 109 -8.05 -30.91 3.37
C GLN A 109 -9.44 -30.30 3.14
N GLU A 110 -9.74 -29.17 3.77
CA GLU A 110 -10.98 -28.41 3.54
C GLU A 110 -11.05 -27.86 2.11
N SER A 111 -9.91 -27.54 1.52
CA SER A 111 -9.83 -26.98 0.16
C SER A 111 -10.17 -27.99 -0.94
N LEU A 112 -10.04 -29.29 -0.66
CA LEU A 112 -10.41 -30.37 -1.58
C LEU A 112 -11.93 -30.56 -1.67
N ASN A 113 -12.64 -30.36 -0.56
CA ASN A 113 -14.10 -30.45 -0.46
C ASN A 113 -14.62 -29.18 0.27
N PRO A 114 -14.66 -28.04 -0.41
CA PRO A 114 -14.98 -26.78 0.25
C PRO A 114 -16.39 -26.77 0.85
N PRO A 115 -16.58 -26.36 2.10
CA PRO A 115 -17.89 -26.05 2.63
C PRO A 115 -18.61 -24.99 1.77
N SER A 116 -19.95 -25.00 1.78
CA SER A 116 -20.78 -24.15 0.90
C SER A 116 -20.51 -22.63 1.02
N ASN A 117 -19.91 -22.22 2.11
CA ASN A 117 -19.56 -20.80 2.40
C ASN A 117 -18.09 -20.45 2.13
N LEU A 118 -17.25 -21.40 1.69
CA LEU A 118 -15.84 -21.19 1.38
C LEU A 118 -15.58 -21.51 -0.09
N TYR A 119 -14.78 -20.68 -0.73
CA TYR A 119 -14.43 -20.84 -2.14
C TYR A 119 -13.00 -20.37 -2.42
N TRP A 120 -12.42 -20.84 -3.51
CA TRP A 120 -11.13 -20.40 -4.00
C TRP A 120 -11.22 -18.98 -4.56
N GLN A 121 -10.36 -18.09 -4.08
CA GLN A 121 -10.20 -16.71 -4.57
C GLN A 121 -8.98 -16.65 -5.48
N LYS A 122 -9.16 -16.17 -6.71
CA LYS A 122 -8.08 -16.00 -7.69
C LYS A 122 -7.56 -14.58 -7.64
N PHE A 123 -6.25 -14.43 -7.48
CA PHE A 123 -5.54 -13.16 -7.51
C PHE A 123 -4.51 -13.18 -8.64
N GLU A 124 -4.54 -12.15 -9.46
CA GLU A 124 -3.63 -12.02 -10.59
C GLU A 124 -2.23 -11.56 -10.12
N TYR A 125 -1.24 -11.73 -11.01
CA TYR A 125 0.13 -11.28 -10.75
C TYR A 125 0.22 -9.75 -10.64
N ASN A 126 -0.44 -9.02 -11.53
CA ASN A 126 -0.39 -7.56 -11.57
C ASN A 126 -1.59 -6.93 -10.87
N THR A 127 -1.33 -5.81 -10.20
CA THR A 127 -2.38 -4.93 -9.69
C THR A 127 -2.99 -4.12 -10.83
N THR A 128 -4.31 -4.05 -10.89
CA THR A 128 -5.06 -3.18 -11.80
C THR A 128 -5.84 -2.16 -10.99
N ASP A 129 -6.43 -1.14 -11.66
CA ASP A 129 -7.22 -0.12 -10.98
C ASP A 129 -8.35 -0.70 -10.12
N ASN A 130 -8.87 -1.88 -10.49
CA ASN A 130 -10.02 -2.50 -9.85
C ASN A 130 -9.71 -3.79 -9.07
N LYS A 131 -8.49 -4.35 -9.17
CA LYS A 131 -8.13 -5.63 -8.53
C LYS A 131 -6.72 -5.58 -7.94
N LYS A 132 -6.60 -6.04 -6.69
CA LYS A 132 -5.30 -6.23 -6.05
C LYS A 132 -4.59 -7.46 -6.61
N SER A 133 -3.27 -7.38 -6.71
CA SER A 133 -2.43 -8.55 -7.01
C SER A 133 -2.35 -9.47 -5.81
N PHE A 134 -1.90 -10.72 -6.05
CA PHE A 134 -1.66 -11.64 -4.93
C PHE A 134 -0.56 -11.13 -3.99
N SER A 135 0.41 -10.36 -4.47
CA SER A 135 1.44 -9.74 -3.61
C SER A 135 0.82 -8.80 -2.59
N ASN A 136 -0.11 -7.95 -3.00
CA ASN A 136 -0.79 -7.04 -2.08
C ASN A 136 -1.61 -7.80 -1.04
N VAL A 137 -2.28 -8.89 -1.46
CA VAL A 137 -3.07 -9.74 -0.54
C VAL A 137 -2.17 -10.42 0.47
N LEU A 138 -1.04 -10.99 0.05
CA LEU A 138 -0.09 -11.62 0.95
C LEU A 138 0.56 -10.60 1.91
N PHE A 139 0.80 -9.36 1.46
CA PHE A 139 1.28 -8.29 2.34
C PHE A 139 0.26 -7.98 3.45
N GLU A 140 -1.03 -7.93 3.12
CA GLU A 140 -2.06 -7.72 4.12
C GLU A 140 -2.15 -8.88 5.13
N ILE A 141 -2.07 -10.13 4.65
CA ILE A 141 -2.06 -11.32 5.51
C ILE A 141 -0.84 -11.32 6.44
N LEU A 142 0.33 -10.94 5.92
CA LEU A 142 1.57 -10.84 6.68
C LEU A 142 1.67 -9.54 7.50
N ASN A 143 0.65 -8.69 7.47
CA ASN A 143 0.66 -7.38 8.12
C ASN A 143 1.87 -6.51 7.73
N LEU A 144 2.26 -6.60 6.46
CA LEU A 144 3.30 -5.77 5.87
C LEU A 144 2.66 -4.56 5.21
N PRO A 145 3.19 -3.34 5.39
CA PRO A 145 2.67 -2.17 4.68
C PRO A 145 2.96 -2.28 3.19
N GLU A 146 2.02 -1.82 2.37
CA GLU A 146 2.25 -1.64 0.94
C GLU A 146 3.28 -0.53 0.74
N VAL A 147 4.38 -0.83 0.07
CA VAL A 147 5.41 0.17 -0.27
C VAL A 147 5.02 0.85 -1.58
N LYS A 148 4.60 2.11 -1.48
CA LYS A 148 4.13 2.93 -2.62
C LYS A 148 5.23 3.79 -3.24
N GLU A 149 6.47 3.37 -3.18
CA GLU A 149 7.57 4.05 -3.87
C GLU A 149 7.57 3.71 -5.37
N GLU A 150 8.42 4.37 -6.16
CA GLU A 150 8.54 4.17 -7.64
C GLU A 150 8.70 2.71 -8.07
N ASN A 151 9.12 1.83 -7.15
CA ASN A 151 9.19 0.39 -7.34
C ASN A 151 8.26 -0.29 -6.31
N ASN A 152 7.07 -0.69 -6.72
CA ASN A 152 6.20 -1.52 -5.91
C ASN A 152 6.95 -2.79 -5.49
N ILE A 153 7.18 -2.98 -4.18
CA ILE A 153 7.75 -4.22 -3.66
C ILE A 153 6.70 -5.32 -3.80
N THR A 154 7.13 -6.45 -4.33
CA THR A 154 6.30 -7.65 -4.48
C THR A 154 6.71 -8.73 -3.47
N ILE A 155 5.85 -9.71 -3.24
CA ILE A 155 6.17 -10.87 -2.39
C ILE A 155 7.40 -11.64 -2.90
N HIS A 156 7.60 -11.70 -4.22
CA HIS A 156 8.80 -12.30 -4.82
C HIS A 156 10.08 -11.65 -4.27
N GLN A 157 10.14 -10.33 -4.21
CA GLN A 157 11.32 -9.61 -3.71
C GLN A 157 11.58 -9.87 -2.22
N ILE A 158 10.53 -10.06 -1.41
CA ILE A 158 10.65 -10.49 -0.02
C ILE A 158 11.20 -11.91 0.05
N LEU A 159 10.62 -12.83 -0.71
CA LEU A 159 11.06 -14.24 -0.73
C LEU A 159 12.52 -14.39 -1.14
N ARG A 160 13.06 -13.51 -1.98
CA ARG A 160 14.48 -13.49 -2.34
C ARG A 160 15.42 -13.31 -1.13
N LEU A 161 14.97 -12.66 -0.08
CA LEU A 161 15.73 -12.58 1.17
C LEU A 161 15.48 -13.78 2.10
N LEU A 162 14.33 -14.43 2.00
CA LEU A 162 13.97 -15.59 2.82
C LEU A 162 14.53 -16.91 2.28
N TYR A 163 14.87 -16.99 0.99
CA TYR A 163 15.38 -18.17 0.32
C TYR A 163 16.89 -18.13 0.15
N ILE A 164 17.59 -19.13 0.67
CA ILE A 164 19.03 -19.35 0.47
C ILE A 164 19.20 -20.46 -0.57
N ASP A 165 19.76 -20.11 -1.70
CA ASP A 165 19.95 -21.00 -2.87
C ASP A 165 21.42 -21.34 -3.11
N GLN A 166 21.64 -22.31 -3.99
CA GLN A 166 22.98 -22.73 -4.44
C GLN A 166 23.55 -21.87 -5.57
N GLU A 167 22.69 -21.25 -6.41
CA GLU A 167 23.11 -20.65 -7.69
C GLU A 167 23.58 -19.20 -7.52
N SER A 168 23.04 -18.48 -6.55
CA SER A 168 23.41 -17.10 -6.29
C SER A 168 24.88 -16.96 -5.85
N PRO A 169 25.53 -15.82 -6.14
CA PRO A 169 26.89 -15.56 -5.70
C PRO A 169 27.10 -15.80 -4.21
N THR A 170 28.25 -16.34 -3.82
CA THR A 170 28.56 -16.73 -2.43
C THR A 170 28.58 -15.56 -1.42
N SER A 171 28.66 -14.33 -1.90
CA SER A 171 28.58 -13.11 -1.06
C SER A 171 27.22 -12.42 -1.09
N SER A 172 26.27 -12.96 -1.87
CA SER A 172 24.94 -12.29 -2.02
C SER A 172 24.01 -12.57 -0.85
N LEU A 173 23.25 -11.54 -0.46
CA LEU A 173 22.17 -11.65 0.53
C LEU A 173 20.83 -12.05 -0.08
N PHE A 174 20.56 -11.66 -1.32
CA PHE A 174 19.32 -11.96 -2.02
C PHE A 174 19.52 -13.06 -3.04
N TYR A 175 18.51 -13.88 -3.24
CA TYR A 175 18.42 -14.77 -4.39
C TYR A 175 18.56 -13.97 -5.70
N TYR A 176 19.30 -14.50 -6.66
CA TYR A 176 19.57 -13.85 -7.93
C TYR A 176 18.27 -13.54 -8.70
N ASP A 177 18.20 -12.37 -9.30
CA ASP A 177 17.13 -11.94 -10.20
C ASP A 177 17.74 -11.09 -11.32
N GLU A 178 17.33 -11.35 -12.55
CA GLU A 178 17.83 -10.64 -13.74
C GLU A 178 17.50 -9.13 -13.71
N PHE A 179 16.38 -8.76 -13.10
CA PHE A 179 15.90 -7.38 -12.99
C PHE A 179 16.13 -6.75 -11.61
N ASP A 180 17.16 -7.22 -10.92
CA ASP A 180 17.48 -6.77 -9.57
C ASP A 180 17.93 -5.31 -9.53
N LYS A 181 17.27 -4.51 -8.66
CA LYS A 181 17.57 -3.09 -8.45
C LYS A 181 18.03 -2.82 -7.02
N GLN A 182 19.04 -1.97 -6.89
CA GLN A 182 19.55 -1.52 -5.58
C GLN A 182 18.45 -0.91 -4.71
N THR A 183 17.63 -0.03 -5.28
CA THR A 183 16.53 0.63 -4.57
C THR A 183 15.49 -0.37 -4.04
N SER A 184 15.19 -1.42 -4.82
CA SER A 184 14.26 -2.46 -4.37
C SER A 184 14.81 -3.26 -3.20
N ARG A 185 16.12 -3.60 -3.20
CA ARG A 185 16.76 -4.29 -2.08
C ARG A 185 16.78 -3.44 -0.81
N GLU A 186 17.09 -2.16 -0.92
CA GLU A 186 17.02 -1.22 0.19
C GLU A 186 15.62 -1.17 0.79
N ALA A 187 14.60 -0.99 -0.06
CA ALA A 187 13.22 -0.91 0.38
C ALA A 187 12.73 -2.23 1.03
N VAL A 188 13.09 -3.40 0.49
CA VAL A 188 12.79 -4.71 1.10
C VAL A 188 13.48 -4.84 2.46
N SER A 189 14.76 -4.49 2.56
CA SER A 189 15.49 -4.57 3.83
C SER A 189 14.89 -3.62 4.88
N ASP A 190 14.62 -2.38 4.53
CA ASP A 190 14.04 -1.39 5.43
C ASP A 190 12.63 -1.81 5.89
N LEU A 191 11.84 -2.44 5.00
CA LEU A 191 10.55 -3.02 5.33
C LEU A 191 10.68 -4.14 6.37
N LEU A 192 11.52 -5.15 6.09
CA LEU A 192 11.63 -6.35 6.93
C LEU A 192 12.35 -6.08 8.24
N LEU A 193 13.32 -5.17 8.27
CA LEU A 193 14.01 -4.76 9.48
C LEU A 193 13.19 -3.78 10.34
N GLY A 194 11.97 -3.45 9.93
CA GLY A 194 11.07 -2.57 10.68
C GLY A 194 11.47 -1.09 10.65
N ILE A 195 12.32 -0.71 9.69
CA ILE A 195 12.79 0.66 9.49
C ILE A 195 11.78 1.43 8.62
N TYR A 196 11.13 0.74 7.67
CA TYR A 196 10.13 1.35 6.79
C TYR A 196 8.97 1.92 7.59
N ASN A 197 8.63 3.17 7.32
CA ASN A 197 7.52 3.87 7.91
C ASN A 197 6.64 4.46 6.79
N GLN A 198 5.39 3.99 6.70
CA GLN A 198 4.42 4.44 5.70
C GLN A 198 4.11 5.93 5.88
N ASP A 199 4.00 6.40 7.13
CA ASP A 199 3.70 7.81 7.41
C ASP A 199 4.78 8.74 6.83
N LEU A 200 6.05 8.32 6.86
CA LEU A 200 7.14 9.07 6.26
C LEU A 200 6.96 9.25 4.75
N TYR A 201 6.52 8.19 4.06
CA TYR A 201 6.22 8.27 2.63
C TYR A 201 5.02 9.20 2.38
N ASP A 202 3.93 9.01 3.11
CA ASP A 202 2.73 9.82 2.97
C ASP A 202 3.01 11.30 3.28
N PHE A 203 3.82 11.60 4.30
CA PHE A 203 4.26 12.96 4.60
C PHE A 203 5.15 13.55 3.50
N LYS A 204 6.03 12.78 2.87
CA LYS A 204 6.83 13.24 1.72
C LYS A 204 5.95 13.56 0.51
N VAL A 205 4.97 12.71 0.22
CA VAL A 205 4.00 12.95 -0.87
C VAL A 205 3.15 14.18 -0.59
N ASP A 206 2.67 14.34 0.65
CA ASP A 206 1.91 15.52 1.08
C ASP A 206 2.76 16.80 1.06
N LEU A 207 4.03 16.69 1.46
CA LEU A 207 4.99 17.80 1.37
C LEU A 207 5.15 18.26 -0.07
N TYR A 208 5.45 17.33 -0.98
CA TYR A 208 5.59 17.65 -2.40
C TYR A 208 4.33 18.29 -2.99
N LYS A 209 3.14 17.77 -2.67
CA LYS A 209 1.86 18.36 -3.11
C LYS A 209 1.65 19.75 -2.54
N SER A 210 1.96 19.94 -1.25
CA SER A 210 1.79 21.22 -0.56
C SER A 210 2.76 22.27 -1.10
N GLU A 211 4.01 21.89 -1.39
CA GLU A 211 5.01 22.78 -2.02
C GLU A 211 4.57 23.21 -3.42
N LYS A 212 4.06 22.26 -4.23
CA LYS A 212 3.54 22.58 -5.56
C LYS A 212 2.34 23.52 -5.49
N GLN A 213 1.39 23.26 -4.60
CA GLN A 213 0.24 24.15 -4.38
C GLN A 213 0.68 25.54 -3.90
N LEU A 214 1.68 25.60 -3.03
CA LEU A 214 2.24 26.88 -2.56
C LEU A 214 2.85 27.70 -3.71
N ASP A 215 3.55 27.05 -4.64
CA ASP A 215 4.14 27.72 -5.81
C ASP A 215 3.05 28.20 -6.79
N GLU A 216 1.98 27.43 -6.98
CA GLU A 216 0.80 27.82 -7.75
C GLU A 216 0.14 29.05 -7.13
N ILE A 217 -0.14 29.04 -5.82
CA ILE A 217 -0.75 30.17 -5.10
C ILE A 217 0.17 31.41 -5.12
N LYS A 218 1.48 31.25 -4.95
CA LYS A 218 2.44 32.37 -5.06
C LYS A 218 2.39 33.01 -6.45
N SER A 219 2.22 32.20 -7.49
CA SER A 219 2.07 32.67 -8.87
C SER A 219 0.75 33.42 -9.06
N GLU A 220 -0.35 32.91 -8.54
CA GLU A 220 -1.65 33.57 -8.56
C GLU A 220 -1.67 34.90 -7.80
N ILE A 221 -1.06 34.95 -6.60
CA ILE A 221 -0.89 36.15 -5.81
C ILE A 221 -0.13 37.19 -6.63
N LYS A 222 0.94 36.79 -7.34
CA LYS A 222 1.74 37.71 -8.18
C LYS A 222 0.94 38.25 -9.35
N ILE A 223 0.07 37.45 -9.96
CA ILE A 223 -0.82 37.86 -11.05
C ILE A 223 -1.89 38.81 -10.52
N THR A 224 -2.60 38.43 -9.46
CA THR A 224 -3.68 39.21 -8.87
C THR A 224 -3.17 40.57 -8.38
N LYS A 225 -1.97 40.62 -7.80
CA LYS A 225 -1.35 41.87 -7.35
C LYS A 225 -1.09 42.88 -8.49
N ARG A 226 -0.95 42.45 -9.74
CA ARG A 226 -0.78 43.31 -10.91
C ARG A 226 -2.01 44.14 -11.26
N PHE A 227 -3.20 43.70 -10.82
CA PHE A 227 -4.45 44.44 -11.02
C PHE A 227 -4.61 45.62 -10.06
N PHE A 228 -3.77 45.73 -9.04
CA PHE A 228 -3.84 46.78 -8.04
C PHE A 228 -2.61 47.68 -8.12
N PRO A 229 -2.74 48.91 -8.68
CA PRO A 229 -1.61 49.82 -8.78
C PRO A 229 -1.11 50.33 -7.42
N ASP A 230 -2.02 50.47 -6.43
CA ASP A 230 -1.70 51.03 -5.10
C ASP A 230 -2.24 50.13 -3.96
N ALA A 231 -1.63 50.26 -2.78
CA ALA A 231 -2.02 49.51 -1.57
C ALA A 231 -3.46 49.86 -1.09
N PHE A 232 -3.96 51.06 -1.39
CA PHE A 232 -5.34 51.48 -1.08
C PHE A 232 -6.39 50.75 -1.92
N SER A 233 -6.04 50.32 -3.12
CA SER A 233 -6.93 49.55 -4.00
C SER A 233 -7.22 48.12 -3.48
N LEU A 234 -6.51 47.68 -2.42
CA LEU A 234 -6.72 46.37 -1.76
C LEU A 234 -7.62 46.45 -0.52
N ASP A 235 -7.99 47.68 -0.11
CA ASP A 235 -8.91 47.83 1.05
C ASP A 235 -10.37 47.66 0.60
N THR A 236 -10.92 46.51 0.92
CA THR A 236 -12.29 46.17 0.58
C THR A 236 -13.31 47.20 1.10
N SER A 237 -13.10 47.76 2.30
CA SER A 237 -13.99 48.76 2.91
C SER A 237 -14.00 50.07 2.12
N HIS A 238 -12.87 50.45 1.58
CA HIS A 238 -12.77 51.64 0.73
C HIS A 238 -13.50 51.43 -0.60
N ILE A 239 -13.34 50.29 -1.24
CA ILE A 239 -14.01 49.95 -2.49
C ILE A 239 -15.52 49.89 -2.30
N GLU A 240 -16.00 49.24 -1.22
CA GLU A 240 -17.43 49.22 -0.87
C GLU A 240 -18.02 50.63 -0.71
N THR A 241 -17.29 51.53 -0.06
CA THR A 241 -17.73 52.91 0.11
C THR A 241 -17.85 53.63 -1.24
N GLN A 242 -16.90 53.40 -2.18
CA GLN A 242 -17.00 53.95 -3.53
C GLN A 242 -18.21 53.42 -4.29
N ILE A 243 -18.51 52.12 -4.18
CA ILE A 243 -19.69 51.51 -4.78
C ILE A 243 -20.95 52.18 -4.26
N ILE A 244 -21.10 52.35 -2.94
CA ILE A 244 -22.28 52.97 -2.32
C ILE A 244 -22.46 54.39 -2.81
N ASN A 245 -21.38 55.15 -2.94
CA ASN A 245 -21.45 56.52 -3.41
C ASN A 245 -21.92 56.61 -4.89
N LYS A 246 -21.38 55.74 -5.74
CA LYS A 246 -21.78 55.65 -7.15
C LYS A 246 -23.20 55.10 -7.34
N GLU A 247 -23.67 54.21 -6.50
CA GLU A 247 -25.05 53.74 -6.52
C GLU A 247 -26.03 54.88 -6.17
N LYS A 248 -25.67 55.78 -5.26
CA LYS A 248 -26.47 56.98 -5.00
C LYS A 248 -26.54 57.91 -6.21
N GLU A 249 -25.41 58.19 -6.86
CA GLU A 249 -25.41 58.97 -8.11
C GLU A 249 -26.32 58.38 -9.19
N VAL A 250 -26.31 57.04 -9.39
CA VAL A 250 -27.15 56.31 -10.31
C VAL A 250 -28.64 56.48 -9.99
N ILE A 251 -29.01 56.47 -8.71
CA ILE A 251 -30.37 56.66 -8.24
C ILE A 251 -30.83 58.11 -8.53
N GLU A 252 -29.95 59.09 -8.24
CA GLU A 252 -30.25 60.50 -8.52
C GLU A 252 -30.50 60.74 -10.01
N PHE A 253 -29.60 60.26 -10.89
CA PHE A 253 -29.80 60.33 -12.36
C PHE A 253 -31.06 59.59 -12.81
N ALA A 254 -31.39 58.43 -12.23
CA ALA A 254 -32.58 57.67 -12.56
C ALA A 254 -33.87 58.43 -12.19
N ASN A 255 -33.87 59.15 -11.07
CA ASN A 255 -35.02 59.96 -10.64
C ASN A 255 -35.22 61.16 -11.60
N GLU A 256 -34.14 61.89 -11.96
CA GLU A 256 -34.19 63.00 -12.91
C GLU A 256 -34.69 62.55 -14.29
N ILE A 257 -34.23 61.39 -14.81
CA ILE A 257 -34.70 60.80 -16.07
C ILE A 257 -36.17 60.45 -15.97
N GLN A 258 -36.67 59.98 -14.83
CA GLN A 258 -38.07 59.59 -14.65
C GLN A 258 -38.98 60.84 -14.57
N GLU A 259 -38.55 61.89 -13.96
CA GLU A 259 -39.27 63.19 -13.94
C GLU A 259 -39.45 63.76 -15.35
N ILE A 260 -38.41 63.73 -16.20
CA ILE A 260 -38.46 64.19 -17.56
C ILE A 260 -39.39 63.26 -18.40
N ARG A 261 -39.36 61.93 -18.23
CA ARG A 261 -40.16 60.96 -18.97
C ARG A 261 -41.66 61.02 -18.62
N ASN A 262 -42.03 61.39 -17.40
CA ASN A 262 -43.42 61.52 -17.00
C ASN A 262 -44.17 62.66 -17.72
N GLY A 263 -43.44 63.52 -18.48
CA GLY A 263 -43.97 64.60 -19.30
C GLY A 263 -44.32 64.23 -20.77
N VAL A 264 -43.98 63.05 -21.29
CA VAL A 264 -44.02 62.68 -22.73
C VAL A 264 -44.79 61.33 -23.01
N LYS A 265 -45.70 61.32 -24.04
CA LYS A 265 -46.52 60.16 -24.41
C LYS A 265 -46.01 59.39 -25.66
N GLN A 266 -46.18 58.07 -25.66
CA GLN A 266 -46.34 56.95 -26.64
C GLN A 266 -45.95 57.08 -28.13
N VAL A 267 -45.27 56.03 -28.73
CA VAL A 267 -45.11 55.74 -30.17
C VAL A 267 -45.06 54.22 -30.49
N GLU A 268 -45.47 53.81 -31.74
CA GLU A 268 -45.81 52.47 -32.24
C GLU A 268 -44.68 51.64 -32.85
N PHE A 269 -44.86 50.26 -32.96
CA PHE A 269 -43.88 49.22 -33.30
C PHE A 269 -43.83 48.78 -34.77
N ASN A 270 -42.70 48.19 -35.27
CA ASN A 270 -42.46 47.68 -36.61
C ASN A 270 -42.22 46.13 -36.65
N GLU A 271 -42.75 45.44 -37.72
CA GLU A 271 -42.87 43.97 -37.84
C GLU A 271 -41.52 43.13 -37.90
N LYS A 272 -40.44 43.73 -38.34
CA LYS A 272 -39.14 42.98 -38.52
C LYS A 272 -38.48 42.59 -37.22
N SER A 273 -38.61 43.39 -36.20
CA SER A 273 -38.06 43.15 -34.85
C SER A 273 -38.84 42.06 -34.10
N GLN A 274 -40.07 41.76 -34.48
CA GLN A 274 -40.90 40.74 -33.82
C GLN A 274 -40.42 39.30 -34.14
N LEU A 275 -39.92 39.06 -35.35
CA LEU A 275 -39.43 37.72 -35.77
C LEU A 275 -38.05 37.36 -35.15
N GLU A 276 -37.15 38.32 -34.99
CA GLU A 276 -35.88 38.15 -34.35
C GLU A 276 -36.05 37.92 -32.82
N TYR A 277 -36.96 38.65 -32.21
CA TYR A 277 -37.35 38.47 -30.82
C TYR A 277 -37.87 37.06 -30.53
N GLN A 278 -38.77 36.53 -31.36
CA GLN A 278 -39.31 35.18 -31.22
C GLN A 278 -38.23 34.11 -31.30
N LYS A 279 -37.27 34.20 -32.23
CA LYS A 279 -36.15 33.26 -32.36
C LYS A 279 -35.23 33.28 -31.14
N LEU A 280 -34.87 34.47 -30.64
CA LEU A 280 -34.06 34.62 -29.45
C LEU A 280 -34.76 34.10 -28.20
N GLN A 281 -36.09 34.25 -28.11
CA GLN A 281 -36.89 33.75 -27.02
C GLN A 281 -36.93 32.20 -27.01
N GLU A 282 -37.15 31.58 -28.19
CA GLU A 282 -37.14 30.11 -28.35
C GLU A 282 -35.76 29.53 -27.97
N GLU A 283 -34.65 30.15 -28.42
CA GLU A 283 -33.30 29.71 -28.10
C GLU A 283 -33.00 29.85 -26.59
N SER A 284 -33.43 30.94 -25.96
CA SER A 284 -33.31 31.15 -24.52
C SER A 284 -34.07 30.09 -23.73
N LEU A 285 -35.30 29.76 -24.12
CA LEU A 285 -36.09 28.71 -23.48
C LEU A 285 -35.44 27.34 -23.61
N LEU A 286 -34.92 27.00 -24.80
CA LEU A 286 -34.23 25.72 -25.03
C LEU A 286 -32.96 25.57 -24.17
N GLN A 287 -32.15 26.64 -24.05
CA GLN A 287 -30.95 26.59 -23.21
C GLN A 287 -31.29 26.55 -21.72
N ARG A 288 -32.39 27.21 -21.32
CA ARG A 288 -32.89 27.17 -19.93
C ARG A 288 -33.36 25.77 -19.55
N ASP A 289 -34.07 25.06 -20.42
CA ASP A 289 -34.52 23.69 -20.19
C ASP A 289 -33.33 22.74 -20.06
N LYS A 290 -32.30 22.88 -20.91
CA LYS A 290 -31.06 22.13 -20.79
C LYS A 290 -30.34 22.40 -19.45
N ALA A 291 -30.31 23.65 -19.00
CA ALA A 291 -29.68 23.99 -17.71
C ALA A 291 -30.44 23.39 -16.53
N VAL A 292 -31.76 23.37 -16.56
CA VAL A 292 -32.61 22.75 -15.53
C VAL A 292 -32.38 21.23 -15.48
N THR A 293 -32.44 20.56 -16.64
CA THR A 293 -32.20 19.10 -16.71
C THR A 293 -30.77 18.68 -16.26
N LEU A 294 -29.76 19.48 -16.57
CA LEU A 294 -28.38 19.24 -16.11
C LEU A 294 -28.27 19.48 -14.61
N LYS A 295 -28.93 20.51 -14.09
CA LYS A 295 -28.97 20.80 -12.67
C LYS A 295 -29.57 19.64 -11.86
N ASP A 296 -30.70 19.10 -12.31
CA ASP A 296 -31.35 17.96 -11.66
C ASP A 296 -30.45 16.71 -11.63
N LYS A 297 -29.73 16.46 -12.76
CA LYS A 297 -28.72 15.38 -12.81
C LYS A 297 -27.56 15.62 -11.84
N THR A 298 -27.08 16.84 -11.76
CA THR A 298 -25.99 17.25 -10.84
C THR A 298 -26.42 17.07 -9.39
N ASP A 299 -27.62 17.51 -9.03
CA ASP A 299 -28.17 17.39 -7.68
C ASP A 299 -28.44 15.92 -7.29
N ARG A 300 -28.83 15.09 -8.26
CA ARG A 300 -28.95 13.63 -8.06
C ARG A 300 -27.58 13.00 -7.80
N LEU A 301 -26.57 13.32 -8.59
CA LEU A 301 -25.22 12.80 -8.41
C LEU A 301 -24.60 13.25 -7.07
N LYS A 302 -24.87 14.48 -6.61
CA LYS A 302 -24.48 14.96 -5.28
C LYS A 302 -25.05 14.09 -4.16
N ARG A 303 -26.35 13.74 -4.23
CA ARG A 303 -26.96 12.82 -3.27
C ARG A 303 -26.31 11.45 -3.29
N GLU A 304 -26.05 10.89 -4.49
CA GLU A 304 -25.37 9.60 -4.62
C GLU A 304 -23.93 9.61 -4.07
N ILE A 305 -23.23 10.74 -4.11
CA ILE A 305 -21.91 10.93 -3.52
C ILE A 305 -22.02 10.90 -1.98
N ILE A 306 -22.96 11.65 -1.41
CA ILE A 306 -23.21 11.67 0.04
C ILE A 306 -23.55 10.27 0.55
N ASP A 307 -24.42 9.54 -0.15
CA ASP A 307 -24.75 8.14 0.20
C ASP A 307 -23.52 7.22 0.14
N SER A 308 -22.66 7.42 -0.87
CA SER A 308 -21.42 6.65 -1.03
C SER A 308 -20.41 6.96 0.09
N GLU A 309 -20.28 8.22 0.50
CA GLU A 309 -19.43 8.65 1.63
C GLU A 309 -19.91 8.04 2.94
N PHE A 310 -21.21 8.09 3.19
CA PHE A 310 -21.83 7.48 4.39
C PHE A 310 -21.64 5.95 4.40
N PHE A 311 -21.77 5.29 3.25
CA PHE A 311 -21.53 3.86 3.12
C PHE A 311 -20.06 3.49 3.43
N ILE A 312 -19.09 4.25 2.90
CA ILE A 312 -17.67 4.05 3.16
C ILE A 312 -17.37 4.25 4.66
N GLU A 313 -17.95 5.25 5.30
CA GLU A 313 -17.75 5.49 6.74
C GLU A 313 -18.34 4.34 7.57
N THR A 314 -19.50 3.83 7.21
CA THR A 314 -20.11 2.65 7.85
C THR A 314 -19.20 1.41 7.71
N LEU A 315 -18.57 1.22 6.57
CA LEU A 315 -17.60 0.13 6.36
C LEU A 315 -16.35 0.32 7.21
N LYS A 316 -15.84 1.54 7.34
CA LYS A 316 -14.70 1.85 8.22
C LYS A 316 -15.00 1.58 9.68
N ASP A 317 -16.20 1.91 10.12
CA ASP A 317 -16.63 1.62 11.50
C ASP A 317 -16.74 0.11 11.74
N LYS A 318 -17.25 -0.65 10.78
CA LYS A 318 -17.25 -2.12 10.83
C LYS A 318 -15.82 -2.67 10.87
N TYR A 319 -14.91 -2.12 10.08
CA TYR A 319 -13.50 -2.51 10.07
C TYR A 319 -12.86 -2.28 11.45
N ARG A 320 -13.04 -1.09 12.05
CA ARG A 320 -12.55 -0.75 13.39
C ARG A 320 -13.16 -1.67 14.46
N ALA A 321 -14.47 -1.96 14.37
CA ALA A 321 -15.14 -2.86 15.31
C ALA A 321 -14.57 -4.28 15.25
N LEU A 322 -14.27 -4.81 14.04
CA LEU A 322 -13.61 -6.09 13.85
C LEU A 322 -12.19 -6.08 14.41
N GLU A 323 -11.42 -5.03 14.16
CA GLU A 323 -10.08 -4.84 14.69
C GLU A 323 -10.06 -4.83 16.22
N ASN A 324 -10.92 -4.04 16.84
CA ASN A 324 -11.08 -4.01 18.29
C ASN A 324 -11.51 -5.37 18.85
N SER A 325 -12.39 -6.08 18.17
CA SER A 325 -12.84 -7.42 18.59
C SER A 325 -11.71 -8.45 18.56
N ILE A 326 -10.87 -8.40 17.51
CA ILE A 326 -9.68 -9.26 17.39
C ILE A 326 -8.67 -8.94 18.50
N GLN A 327 -8.34 -7.66 18.70
CA GLN A 327 -7.39 -7.22 19.73
C GLN A 327 -7.89 -7.55 21.14
N THR A 328 -9.17 -7.34 21.42
CA THR A 328 -9.78 -7.67 22.71
C THR A 328 -9.73 -9.17 22.98
N ARG A 329 -9.96 -10.00 21.96
CA ARG A 329 -9.90 -11.45 22.10
C ARG A 329 -8.47 -11.93 22.34
N ASP A 330 -7.48 -11.41 21.59
CA ASP A 330 -6.07 -11.70 21.80
C ASP A 330 -5.62 -11.30 23.23
N PHE A 331 -6.11 -10.16 23.73
CA PHE A 331 -5.81 -9.70 25.09
C PHE A 331 -6.48 -10.56 26.16
N LEU A 332 -7.77 -10.86 26.00
CA LEU A 332 -8.56 -11.65 26.97
C LEU A 332 -8.22 -13.14 26.94
N GLY A 333 -7.78 -13.67 25.80
CA GLY A 333 -7.38 -15.08 25.66
C GLY A 333 -6.18 -15.47 26.55
N ASN A 334 -5.31 -14.50 26.85
CA ASN A 334 -4.10 -14.68 27.64
C ASN A 334 -4.24 -14.25 29.11
N LEU A 335 -5.38 -13.70 29.52
CA LEU A 335 -5.60 -13.27 30.90
C LEU A 335 -6.30 -14.36 31.72
N PRO A 336 -5.75 -14.73 32.87
CA PRO A 336 -6.46 -15.55 33.83
C PRO A 336 -7.54 -14.70 34.48
N LEU A 337 -8.74 -14.67 33.88
CA LEU A 337 -9.86 -13.92 34.42
C LEU A 337 -10.44 -14.66 35.63
N GLU A 338 -10.15 -14.16 36.83
CA GLU A 338 -10.75 -14.63 38.09
C GLU A 338 -12.04 -13.87 38.43
N TYR A 339 -12.16 -12.63 37.98
CA TYR A 339 -13.26 -11.73 38.26
C TYR A 339 -13.89 -11.17 36.99
N CYS A 340 -15.20 -10.94 36.98
CA CYS A 340 -15.90 -10.31 35.87
C CYS A 340 -15.44 -8.84 35.73
N PRO A 341 -14.97 -8.40 34.53
CA PRO A 341 -14.47 -7.04 34.35
C PRO A 341 -15.56 -5.95 34.49
N GLU A 342 -16.85 -6.31 34.39
CA GLU A 342 -17.94 -5.38 34.48
C GLU A 342 -18.47 -5.23 35.91
N CYS A 343 -18.73 -6.36 36.61
CA CYS A 343 -19.34 -6.33 37.95
C CYS A 343 -18.37 -6.67 39.09
N LEU A 344 -17.11 -7.02 38.80
CA LEU A 344 -16.05 -7.41 39.74
C LEU A 344 -16.39 -8.59 40.65
N ASN A 345 -17.43 -9.36 40.36
CA ASN A 345 -17.74 -10.58 41.06
C ASN A 345 -16.83 -11.74 40.59
N LYS A 346 -16.46 -12.64 41.51
CA LYS A 346 -15.62 -13.81 41.18
C LYS A 346 -16.36 -14.72 40.19
N LEU A 347 -15.68 -15.02 39.10
CA LEU A 347 -16.20 -15.95 38.07
C LEU A 347 -16.23 -17.36 38.65
N LYS A 348 -17.32 -18.08 38.46
CA LYS A 348 -17.44 -19.47 38.88
C LYS A 348 -16.45 -20.33 38.08
N GLU A 349 -15.76 -21.25 38.75
CA GLU A 349 -14.85 -22.17 38.14
C GLU A 349 -15.55 -22.96 37.00
N HIS A 350 -14.88 -23.04 35.87
CA HIS A 350 -15.39 -23.71 34.68
C HIS A 350 -14.74 -25.07 34.55
N LEU A 351 -15.59 -26.10 34.48
CA LEU A 351 -15.19 -27.47 34.23
C LEU A 351 -15.12 -27.79 32.71
N ASP A 352 -15.50 -26.86 31.85
CA ASP A 352 -15.63 -27.09 30.42
C ASP A 352 -14.75 -26.10 29.63
N GLU A 353 -13.67 -26.61 29.03
CA GLU A 353 -12.68 -25.83 28.27
C GLU A 353 -13.25 -25.22 26.97
N LYS A 354 -14.45 -25.66 26.55
CA LYS A 354 -15.09 -25.23 25.30
C LYS A 354 -16.10 -24.10 25.45
N SER A 355 -16.24 -23.49 26.58
CA SER A 355 -17.19 -22.41 26.78
C SER A 355 -16.55 -21.10 27.24
N CYS A 356 -17.13 -19.99 26.82
CA CYS A 356 -16.66 -18.64 27.16
C CYS A 356 -16.68 -18.42 28.70
N LYS A 357 -15.58 -18.01 29.27
CA LYS A 357 -15.45 -17.74 30.71
C LYS A 357 -16.39 -16.66 31.20
N LEU A 358 -16.79 -15.73 30.34
CA LEU A 358 -17.69 -14.61 30.67
C LEU A 358 -19.17 -14.93 30.39
N CYS A 359 -19.53 -15.21 29.13
CA CYS A 359 -20.94 -15.38 28.74
C CYS A 359 -21.44 -16.83 28.74
N LYS A 360 -20.58 -17.81 29.03
CA LYS A 360 -20.89 -19.23 29.12
C LYS A 360 -21.40 -19.89 27.83
N GLN A 361 -21.31 -19.22 26.70
CA GLN A 361 -21.65 -19.80 25.39
C GLN A 361 -20.52 -20.73 24.92
N GLU A 362 -20.86 -21.78 24.20
CA GLU A 362 -19.88 -22.66 23.57
C GLU A 362 -18.97 -21.85 22.62
N THR A 363 -17.68 -21.96 22.83
CA THR A 363 -16.67 -21.31 21.99
C THR A 363 -15.92 -22.35 21.19
N ASP A 364 -15.95 -22.22 19.88
CA ASP A 364 -15.00 -22.87 19.00
C ASP A 364 -13.80 -21.93 18.84
N ASP A 365 -12.74 -22.18 19.63
CA ASP A 365 -11.60 -21.26 19.75
C ASP A 365 -10.85 -21.01 18.43
N SER A 366 -10.96 -21.91 17.49
CA SER A 366 -10.24 -21.80 16.20
C SER A 366 -11.00 -21.00 15.13
N LEU A 367 -12.34 -21.00 15.14
CA LEU A 367 -13.17 -20.42 14.08
C LEU A 367 -13.38 -18.90 14.22
N GLY A 368 -13.54 -18.38 15.43
CA GLY A 368 -13.95 -16.99 15.63
C GLY A 368 -12.95 -15.94 15.18
N ILE A 369 -11.66 -16.07 15.49
CA ILE A 369 -10.61 -15.10 15.06
C ILE A 369 -10.34 -15.23 13.57
N LYS A 370 -10.30 -16.44 13.04
CA LYS A 370 -10.12 -16.69 11.60
C LYS A 370 -11.25 -16.05 10.79
N GLN A 371 -12.48 -16.21 11.26
CA GLN A 371 -13.64 -15.62 10.60
C GLN A 371 -13.65 -14.09 10.69
N ALA A 372 -13.28 -13.53 11.86
CA ALA A 372 -13.18 -12.07 12.03
C ALA A 372 -12.08 -11.45 11.13
N LYS A 373 -10.92 -12.07 11.02
CA LYS A 373 -9.83 -11.61 10.13
C LYS A 373 -10.25 -11.69 8.66
N ARG A 374 -10.94 -12.75 8.26
CA ARG A 374 -11.50 -12.86 6.91
C ARG A 374 -12.49 -11.72 6.63
N MET A 375 -13.46 -11.51 7.54
CA MET A 375 -14.43 -10.42 7.39
C MET A 375 -13.75 -9.04 7.37
N GLN A 376 -12.70 -8.85 8.15
CA GLN A 376 -11.91 -7.60 8.16
C GLN A 376 -11.28 -7.33 6.80
N LEU A 377 -10.69 -8.36 6.17
CA LEU A 377 -10.12 -8.25 4.83
C LEU A 377 -11.21 -7.97 3.77
N GLU A 378 -12.34 -8.67 3.82
CA GLU A 378 -13.46 -8.44 2.90
C GLU A 378 -13.99 -6.99 3.01
N VAL A 379 -14.15 -6.49 4.24
CA VAL A 379 -14.58 -5.11 4.47
C VAL A 379 -13.54 -4.10 3.96
N LYS A 380 -12.25 -4.38 4.13
CA LYS A 380 -11.17 -3.53 3.60
C LYS A 380 -11.22 -3.44 2.07
N PHE A 381 -11.41 -4.56 1.38
CA PHE A 381 -11.60 -4.56 -0.08
C PHE A 381 -12.81 -3.74 -0.51
N GLN A 382 -13.94 -3.85 0.21
CA GLN A 382 -15.13 -3.05 -0.09
C GLN A 382 -14.89 -1.55 0.10
N ILE A 383 -14.14 -1.15 1.14
CA ILE A 383 -13.74 0.25 1.36
C ILE A 383 -12.91 0.76 0.17
N ASP A 384 -11.90 0.02 -0.25
CA ASP A 384 -11.01 0.42 -1.32
C ASP A 384 -11.75 0.54 -2.67
N GLU A 385 -12.62 -0.40 -2.99
CA GLU A 385 -13.44 -0.38 -4.21
C GLU A 385 -14.43 0.79 -4.20
N SER A 386 -15.15 0.96 -3.10
CA SER A 386 -16.11 2.06 -2.95
C SER A 386 -15.41 3.43 -3.01
N SER A 387 -14.21 3.55 -2.44
CA SER A 387 -13.43 4.79 -2.49
C SER A 387 -13.00 5.14 -3.92
N LYS A 388 -12.61 4.15 -4.72
CA LYS A 388 -12.30 4.37 -6.15
C LYS A 388 -13.52 4.84 -6.93
N LEU A 389 -14.69 4.22 -6.70
CA LEU A 389 -15.93 4.65 -7.33
C LEU A 389 -16.32 6.07 -6.94
N LEU A 390 -16.11 6.46 -5.68
CA LEU A 390 -16.36 7.81 -5.19
C LEU A 390 -15.48 8.84 -5.91
N VAL A 391 -14.22 8.55 -6.18
CA VAL A 391 -13.34 9.44 -6.97
C VAL A 391 -13.86 9.65 -8.39
N ILE A 392 -14.37 8.58 -9.02
CA ILE A 392 -14.96 8.68 -10.38
C ILE A 392 -16.22 9.55 -10.36
N LYS A 393 -17.11 9.35 -9.37
CA LYS A 393 -18.32 10.18 -9.20
C LYS A 393 -17.97 11.65 -9.00
N ASN A 394 -16.99 11.97 -8.15
CA ASN A 394 -16.54 13.34 -7.91
C ASN A 394 -15.97 14.01 -9.17
N ARG A 395 -15.18 13.28 -9.98
CA ARG A 395 -14.71 13.78 -11.28
C ARG A 395 -15.86 14.07 -12.26
N THR A 396 -16.88 13.22 -12.27
CA THR A 396 -18.07 13.40 -13.10
C THR A 396 -18.85 14.62 -12.63
N LEU A 397 -19.03 14.79 -11.32
CA LEU A 397 -19.68 15.96 -10.74
C LEU A 397 -18.99 17.26 -11.15
N SER A 398 -17.67 17.33 -11.02
CA SER A 398 -16.90 18.54 -11.40
C SER A 398 -17.09 18.89 -12.89
N LYS A 399 -17.14 17.89 -13.80
CA LYS A 399 -17.43 18.14 -15.22
C LYS A 399 -18.83 18.70 -15.42
N MET A 400 -19.85 18.11 -14.76
CA MET A 400 -21.22 18.57 -14.88
C MET A 400 -21.43 19.98 -14.31
N GLU A 401 -20.73 20.34 -13.24
CA GLU A 401 -20.75 21.69 -12.66
C GLU A 401 -20.12 22.73 -13.59
N LEU A 402 -19.01 22.41 -14.25
CA LEU A 402 -18.40 23.28 -15.26
C LEU A 402 -19.35 23.50 -16.44
N GLU A 403 -20.00 22.43 -16.91
CA GLU A 403 -20.96 22.50 -18.00
C GLU A 403 -22.21 23.33 -17.60
N LEU A 404 -22.71 23.13 -16.38
CA LEU A 404 -23.84 23.91 -15.85
C LEU A 404 -23.51 25.41 -15.76
N ASN A 405 -22.31 25.75 -15.28
CA ASN A 405 -21.84 27.15 -15.23
C ASN A 405 -21.76 27.78 -16.63
N SER A 406 -21.29 27.02 -17.64
CA SER A 406 -21.20 27.51 -19.00
C SER A 406 -22.62 27.74 -19.62
N LEU A 407 -23.54 26.82 -19.37
CA LEU A 407 -24.92 26.95 -19.78
C LEU A 407 -25.65 28.11 -19.09
N SER A 408 -25.42 28.29 -17.79
CA SER A 408 -25.99 29.41 -17.03
C SER A 408 -25.52 30.78 -17.57
N LYS A 409 -24.23 30.92 -17.90
CA LYS A 409 -23.72 32.13 -18.56
C LYS A 409 -24.41 32.38 -19.90
N LYS A 410 -24.58 31.34 -20.74
CA LYS A 410 -25.23 31.46 -22.03
C LYS A 410 -26.70 31.85 -21.91
N VAL A 411 -27.41 31.33 -20.90
CA VAL A 411 -28.80 31.74 -20.62
C VAL A 411 -28.89 33.23 -20.27
N VAL A 412 -27.97 33.73 -19.44
CA VAL A 412 -27.90 35.16 -19.04
C VAL A 412 -27.61 36.03 -20.26
N GLU A 413 -26.64 35.64 -21.12
CA GLU A 413 -26.33 36.37 -22.36
C GLU A 413 -27.53 36.44 -23.33
N LEU A 414 -28.23 35.33 -23.52
CA LEU A 414 -29.41 35.29 -24.36
C LEU A 414 -30.56 36.14 -23.78
N GLN A 415 -30.76 36.09 -22.45
CA GLN A 415 -31.76 36.92 -21.79
C GLN A 415 -31.46 38.42 -21.94
N THR A 416 -30.19 38.79 -21.87
CA THR A 416 -29.74 40.19 -22.09
C THR A 416 -30.01 40.63 -23.52
N LYS A 417 -29.74 39.76 -24.50
CA LYS A 417 -30.09 40.04 -25.93
C LYS A 417 -31.59 40.16 -26.16
N VAL A 418 -32.41 39.32 -25.55
CA VAL A 418 -33.89 39.43 -25.60
C VAL A 418 -34.35 40.77 -25.01
N ASN A 419 -33.78 41.19 -23.87
CA ASN A 419 -34.14 42.45 -23.22
C ASN A 419 -33.74 43.70 -24.05
N ASN A 420 -32.57 43.64 -24.74
CA ASN A 420 -32.06 44.73 -25.54
C ASN A 420 -32.82 44.91 -26.89
N SER A 421 -33.46 43.87 -27.41
CA SER A 421 -34.22 43.92 -28.68
C SER A 421 -35.57 44.67 -28.57
N VAL A 422 -35.92 45.15 -27.37
CA VAL A 422 -37.20 45.86 -27.10
C VAL A 422 -37.09 47.38 -27.20
N GLN A 423 -35.88 47.95 -27.38
CA GLN A 423 -35.65 49.40 -27.30
C GLN A 423 -35.22 49.99 -28.66
N ASP A 424 -36.14 50.53 -29.44
CA ASP A 424 -35.82 51.61 -30.38
C ASP A 424 -37.06 52.37 -30.83
N VAL A 425 -37.11 53.68 -30.60
CA VAL A 425 -37.54 54.83 -31.46
C VAL A 425 -37.81 56.12 -30.68
N ARG A 426 -37.43 57.33 -31.27
CA ARG A 426 -37.35 58.65 -30.62
C ARG A 426 -37.89 59.88 -31.29
N PRO A 427 -38.06 61.06 -30.61
CA PRO A 427 -37.34 62.30 -30.86
C PRO A 427 -37.15 63.31 -29.68
N TYR A 428 -36.32 64.28 -29.87
CA TYR A 428 -35.71 65.60 -29.44
C TYR A 428 -35.62 66.05 -27.96
N GLU A 429 -36.45 65.85 -27.01
CA GLU A 429 -36.18 66.13 -25.57
C GLU A 429 -35.04 65.28 -25.00
N MET A 430 -34.34 64.74 -25.93
CA MET A 430 -33.38 63.67 -25.84
C MET A 430 -31.94 64.12 -25.57
N GLU A 431 -31.55 65.33 -25.86
CA GLU A 431 -30.15 65.73 -25.61
C GLU A 431 -29.84 65.78 -24.12
N VAL A 432 -30.80 66.25 -23.32
CA VAL A 432 -30.68 66.21 -21.85
C VAL A 432 -30.84 64.80 -21.32
N LEU A 433 -31.82 64.01 -21.84
CA LEU A 433 -31.98 62.60 -21.50
C LEU A 433 -30.77 61.77 -21.91
N ASP A 434 -30.16 62.05 -23.07
CA ASP A 434 -28.97 61.35 -23.54
C ASP A 434 -27.76 61.68 -22.68
N ASN A 435 -27.58 62.91 -22.22
CA ASN A 435 -26.49 63.29 -21.31
C ASN A 435 -26.69 62.64 -19.94
N LEU A 436 -27.89 62.66 -19.37
CA LEU A 436 -28.19 61.98 -18.10
C LEU A 436 -28.06 60.46 -18.22
N ASN A 437 -28.53 59.84 -19.32
CA ASN A 437 -28.30 58.41 -19.54
C ASN A 437 -26.82 58.11 -19.73
N PHE A 438 -26.04 58.99 -20.39
CA PHE A 438 -24.60 58.81 -20.53
C PHE A 438 -23.90 58.89 -19.18
N GLN A 439 -24.21 59.91 -18.33
CA GLN A 439 -23.63 60.01 -16.95
C GLN A 439 -24.03 58.85 -16.07
N LYS A 440 -25.32 58.40 -16.12
CA LYS A 440 -25.79 57.20 -15.45
C LYS A 440 -25.03 55.99 -15.92
N GLY A 441 -24.80 55.81 -17.23
CA GLY A 441 -24.07 54.70 -17.82
C GLY A 441 -22.59 54.69 -17.40
N LEU A 442 -21.97 55.89 -17.29
CA LEU A 442 -20.59 56.04 -16.73
C LEU A 442 -20.53 55.58 -15.28
N SER A 443 -21.43 56.06 -14.41
CA SER A 443 -21.47 55.65 -13.01
C SER A 443 -21.81 54.17 -12.85
N GLU A 444 -22.69 53.60 -13.67
CA GLU A 444 -22.93 52.13 -13.70
C GLU A 444 -21.69 51.36 -14.17
N GLY A 445 -20.93 51.89 -15.14
CA GLY A 445 -19.64 51.32 -15.57
C GLY A 445 -18.57 51.34 -14.46
N GLU A 446 -18.50 52.46 -13.73
CA GLU A 446 -17.60 52.58 -12.58
C GLU A 446 -17.98 51.63 -11.44
N ILE A 447 -19.25 51.47 -11.15
CA ILE A 447 -19.76 50.46 -10.18
C ILE A 447 -19.30 49.06 -10.59
N LEU A 448 -19.47 48.72 -11.88
CA LEU A 448 -19.02 47.39 -12.36
C LEU A 448 -17.53 47.21 -12.22
N GLN A 449 -16.76 48.26 -12.51
CA GLN A 449 -15.28 48.25 -12.28
C GLN A 449 -14.93 48.08 -10.80
N PHE A 450 -15.56 48.81 -9.89
CA PHE A 450 -15.32 48.69 -8.45
C PHE A 450 -15.76 47.33 -7.92
N ARG A 451 -16.88 46.78 -8.38
CA ARG A 451 -17.32 45.41 -8.02
C ARG A 451 -16.30 44.36 -8.48
N THR A 452 -15.74 44.52 -9.68
CA THR A 452 -14.67 43.64 -10.17
C THR A 452 -13.41 43.78 -9.31
N MET A 453 -13.05 45.00 -8.92
CA MET A 453 -11.92 45.26 -8.03
C MET A 453 -12.15 44.65 -6.64
N LEU A 454 -13.38 44.74 -6.09
CA LEU A 454 -13.73 44.15 -4.81
C LEU A 454 -13.58 42.63 -4.85
N GLU A 455 -14.12 41.98 -5.89
CA GLU A 455 -13.99 40.53 -6.09
C GLU A 455 -12.51 40.10 -6.16
N GLN A 456 -11.69 40.85 -6.89
CA GLN A 456 -10.25 40.57 -6.98
C GLN A 456 -9.51 40.81 -5.65
N ALA A 457 -9.92 41.79 -4.86
CA ALA A 457 -9.34 42.07 -3.54
C ALA A 457 -9.70 40.96 -2.54
N GLU A 458 -10.93 40.42 -2.60
CA GLU A 458 -11.35 39.27 -1.80
C GLU A 458 -10.58 38.01 -2.19
N ILE A 459 -10.41 37.74 -3.48
CA ILE A 459 -9.59 36.65 -3.99
C ILE A 459 -8.15 36.77 -3.47
N TYR A 460 -7.54 37.96 -3.57
CA TYR A 460 -6.21 38.20 -3.08
C TYR A 460 -6.06 37.91 -1.58
N LYS A 461 -7.02 38.37 -0.77
CA LYS A 461 -7.06 38.13 0.68
C LYS A 461 -7.18 36.63 0.99
N LYS A 462 -8.03 35.91 0.24
CA LYS A 462 -8.18 34.47 0.34
C LYS A 462 -6.89 33.72 0.01
N LEU A 463 -6.22 34.09 -1.09
CA LEU A 463 -4.95 33.50 -1.50
C LEU A 463 -3.83 33.72 -0.47
N LEU A 464 -3.77 34.90 0.17
CA LEU A 464 -2.81 35.16 1.25
C LEU A 464 -3.06 34.25 2.47
N LYS A 465 -4.32 34.01 2.82
CA LYS A 465 -4.69 33.10 3.91
C LYS A 465 -4.30 31.67 3.57
N GLU A 466 -4.66 31.19 2.39
CA GLU A 466 -4.32 29.84 1.91
C GLU A 466 -2.79 29.63 1.86
N ARG A 467 -2.03 30.64 1.41
CA ARG A 467 -0.56 30.62 1.46
C ARG A 467 -0.04 30.41 2.86
N SER A 468 -0.55 31.17 3.83
CA SER A 468 -0.10 31.07 5.22
C SER A 468 -0.43 29.72 5.85
N GLU A 469 -1.60 29.16 5.54
CA GLU A 469 -2.01 27.82 5.99
C GLU A 469 -1.12 26.72 5.40
N LEU A 470 -0.75 26.83 4.10
CA LEU A 470 0.16 25.90 3.43
C LEU A 470 1.60 26.00 3.97
N GLU A 471 2.11 27.22 4.21
CA GLU A 471 3.44 27.42 4.80
C GLU A 471 3.53 26.76 6.19
N LEU A 472 2.51 26.92 7.03
CA LEU A 472 2.42 26.25 8.34
C LEU A 472 2.31 24.72 8.21
N ARG A 473 1.56 24.23 7.23
CA ARG A 473 1.44 22.78 6.95
C ARG A 473 2.78 22.20 6.53
N ILE A 474 3.51 22.84 5.64
CA ILE A 474 4.83 22.44 5.17
C ILE A 474 5.84 22.37 6.35
N GLU A 475 5.85 23.38 7.23
CA GLU A 475 6.72 23.38 8.41
C GLU A 475 6.43 22.18 9.34
N LYS A 476 5.15 21.88 9.60
CA LYS A 476 4.75 20.70 10.38
C LYS A 476 5.19 19.41 9.72
N LEU A 477 4.97 19.23 8.40
CA LEU A 477 5.38 18.06 7.66
C LEU A 477 6.89 17.85 7.73
N LEU A 478 7.69 18.91 7.54
CA LEU A 478 9.15 18.85 7.67
C LEU A 478 9.60 18.43 9.07
N SER A 479 8.94 18.91 10.12
CA SER A 479 9.26 18.52 11.50
C SER A 479 8.97 17.03 11.75
N PHE A 480 7.84 16.52 11.28
CA PHE A 480 7.49 15.08 11.39
C PHE A 480 8.47 14.20 10.60
N ILE A 481 8.77 14.56 9.36
CA ILE A 481 9.76 13.86 8.52
C ILE A 481 11.12 13.76 9.23
N ASN A 482 11.60 14.85 9.82
CA ASN A 482 12.88 14.85 10.51
C ASN A 482 12.87 14.00 11.78
N THR A 483 11.77 13.98 12.52
CA THR A 483 11.62 13.15 13.71
C THR A 483 11.64 11.66 13.34
N ILE A 484 10.84 11.26 12.35
CA ILE A 484 10.79 9.87 11.90
C ILE A 484 12.16 9.41 11.35
N ARG A 485 12.87 10.25 10.58
CA ARG A 485 14.22 9.92 10.08
C ARG A 485 15.22 9.65 11.21
N LYS A 486 15.18 10.41 12.30
CA LYS A 486 16.03 10.17 13.46
C LYS A 486 15.70 8.84 14.14
N GLU A 487 14.42 8.53 14.31
CA GLU A 487 13.95 7.26 14.87
C GLU A 487 14.37 6.06 13.99
N GLN A 488 14.21 6.20 12.67
CA GLN A 488 14.64 5.18 11.71
C GLN A 488 16.14 4.92 11.80
N ALA A 489 16.97 5.95 11.85
CA ALA A 489 18.42 5.79 11.96
C ALA A 489 18.81 5.07 13.27
N SER A 490 18.16 5.41 14.39
CA SER A 490 18.38 4.73 15.68
C SER A 490 17.94 3.27 15.64
N THR A 491 16.78 2.97 15.06
CA THR A 491 16.27 1.60 14.91
C THR A 491 17.19 0.78 14.02
N LYS A 492 17.62 1.33 12.88
CA LYS A 492 18.55 0.68 11.95
C LYS A 492 19.85 0.28 12.63
N ALA A 493 20.44 1.19 13.39
CA ALA A 493 21.69 0.91 14.12
C ALA A 493 21.53 -0.27 15.08
N LYS A 494 20.46 -0.28 15.90
CA LYS A 494 20.19 -1.37 16.86
C LYS A 494 19.97 -2.73 16.18
N VAL A 495 19.18 -2.74 15.09
CA VAL A 495 18.91 -3.98 14.36
C VAL A 495 20.18 -4.52 13.71
N ILE A 496 20.97 -3.66 13.06
CA ILE A 496 22.23 -4.08 12.43
C ILE A 496 23.22 -4.58 13.48
N GLU A 497 23.38 -3.89 14.59
CA GLU A 497 24.23 -4.33 15.72
C GLU A 497 23.82 -5.73 16.18
N ARG A 498 22.52 -5.98 16.36
CA ARG A 498 22.04 -7.30 16.78
C ARG A 498 22.30 -8.39 15.73
N ILE A 499 22.08 -8.10 14.44
CA ILE A 499 22.41 -9.04 13.36
C ILE A 499 23.91 -9.32 13.33
N GLN A 500 24.75 -8.31 13.53
CA GLN A 500 26.19 -8.45 13.59
C GLN A 500 26.64 -9.33 14.76
N GLU A 501 26.06 -9.15 15.97
CA GLU A 501 26.32 -10.00 17.12
C GLU A 501 25.99 -11.47 16.84
N GLU A 502 24.80 -11.74 16.31
CA GLU A 502 24.36 -13.10 15.99
C GLU A 502 25.20 -13.73 14.87
N GLY A 503 25.50 -12.96 13.82
CA GLY A 503 26.33 -13.44 12.72
C GLY A 503 27.76 -13.79 13.16
N VAL A 504 28.36 -12.94 13.98
CA VAL A 504 29.72 -13.19 14.53
C VAL A 504 29.72 -14.36 15.52
N TYR A 505 28.65 -14.54 16.29
CA TYR A 505 28.51 -15.74 17.12
C TYR A 505 28.60 -17.03 16.28
N LEU A 506 27.95 -17.10 15.15
CA LEU A 506 28.00 -18.25 14.23
C LEU A 506 29.41 -18.41 13.64
N LEU A 507 30.08 -17.31 13.25
CA LEU A 507 31.41 -17.32 12.69
C LEU A 507 32.47 -17.79 13.73
N ASN A 508 32.39 -17.31 14.97
CA ASN A 508 33.32 -17.66 16.03
C ASN A 508 33.24 -19.13 16.44
N ASN A 509 32.11 -19.79 16.17
CA ASN A 509 31.91 -21.22 16.41
C ASN A 509 32.20 -22.11 15.19
N ASP A 510 32.74 -21.58 14.07
CA ASP A 510 33.24 -22.39 12.97
C ASP A 510 34.45 -23.23 13.41
N LEU A 511 34.66 -24.38 12.79
CA LEU A 511 35.73 -25.34 13.10
C LEU A 511 37.14 -24.81 12.77
N ASP A 512 37.63 -23.76 13.41
CA ASP A 512 38.99 -23.18 13.34
C ASP A 512 39.61 -23.05 11.93
N ARG A 513 38.73 -22.98 10.88
CA ARG A 513 39.16 -22.95 9.50
C ARG A 513 39.74 -21.61 9.06
N GLN A 514 39.18 -20.53 9.64
CA GLN A 514 39.57 -19.16 9.32
C GLN A 514 39.84 -18.38 10.61
N LYS A 515 41.06 -17.93 10.82
CA LYS A 515 41.39 -17.09 11.96
C LYS A 515 40.57 -15.80 12.00
N GLU A 516 40.21 -15.29 10.85
CA GLU A 516 39.38 -14.12 10.70
C GLU A 516 37.93 -14.35 11.16
N PHE A 517 37.45 -15.58 11.15
CA PHE A 517 36.11 -15.92 11.67
C PHE A 517 36.18 -16.06 13.21
N THR A 518 37.14 -16.80 13.72
CA THR A 518 37.29 -17.03 15.18
C THR A 518 37.60 -15.75 15.96
N ASN A 519 38.23 -14.75 15.33
CA ASN A 519 38.58 -13.46 15.93
C ASN A 519 37.70 -12.31 15.47
N ALA A 520 36.60 -12.57 14.76
CA ALA A 520 35.68 -11.51 14.29
C ALA A 520 34.97 -10.84 15.47
N GLU A 521 34.90 -9.53 15.43
CA GLU A 521 34.05 -8.72 16.31
C GLU A 521 32.76 -8.28 15.54
N PRO A 522 31.66 -8.01 16.27
CA PRO A 522 30.40 -7.59 15.59
C PRO A 522 30.59 -6.47 14.58
N LYS A 523 31.38 -5.46 14.88
CA LYS A 523 31.69 -4.32 13.97
C LYS A 523 32.42 -4.69 12.68
N ASP A 524 33.05 -5.90 12.62
CA ASP A 524 33.77 -6.36 11.45
C ASP A 524 32.83 -7.00 10.40
N LEU A 525 31.70 -7.56 10.83
CA LEU A 525 30.70 -8.14 9.94
C LEU A 525 29.88 -7.03 9.29
N MET A 526 29.99 -6.93 7.97
CA MET A 526 29.25 -5.96 7.18
C MET A 526 28.17 -6.63 6.36
N ILE A 527 26.95 -6.13 6.52
CA ILE A 527 25.77 -6.59 5.80
C ILE A 527 25.26 -5.41 4.99
N ASP A 528 25.50 -5.44 3.70
CA ASP A 528 25.14 -4.39 2.75
C ASP A 528 23.98 -4.87 1.84
N PHE A 529 22.76 -4.62 2.28
CA PHE A 529 21.57 -4.97 1.53
C PHE A 529 21.49 -4.24 0.19
N SER A 530 21.95 -3.00 0.15
CA SER A 530 21.94 -2.14 -1.03
C SER A 530 22.78 -2.74 -2.15
N ASN A 531 24.05 -3.11 -1.86
CA ASN A 531 24.96 -3.70 -2.81
C ASN A 531 24.86 -5.24 -2.89
N ASN A 532 23.92 -5.84 -2.15
CA ASN A 532 23.73 -7.30 -2.10
C ASN A 532 24.98 -8.05 -1.67
N LEU A 533 25.66 -7.57 -0.62
CA LEU A 533 26.95 -8.12 -0.18
C LEU A 533 26.98 -8.37 1.32
N VAL A 534 27.63 -9.47 1.71
CA VAL A 534 28.09 -9.74 3.05
C VAL A 534 29.61 -9.96 3.05
N TYR A 535 30.30 -9.30 3.97
CA TYR A 535 31.76 -9.40 4.06
C TYR A 535 32.29 -9.05 5.45
N LEU A 536 33.52 -9.50 5.76
CA LEU A 536 34.26 -9.03 6.91
C LEU A 536 35.21 -7.89 6.50
N LYS A 537 35.28 -6.84 7.31
CA LYS A 537 36.23 -5.74 7.13
C LYS A 537 37.67 -6.28 7.22
N SER A 538 38.57 -5.75 6.40
CA SER A 538 39.98 -6.00 6.48
C SER A 538 40.61 -5.00 7.49
N ASN A 539 41.33 -5.50 8.46
CA ASN A 539 42.12 -4.67 9.39
C ASN A 539 43.48 -4.20 8.79
N ASP A 540 43.77 -4.65 7.57
CA ASP A 540 45.03 -4.37 6.88
C ASP A 540 45.02 -2.98 6.25
N LYS A 541 45.63 -1.98 6.87
CA LYS A 541 45.66 -0.59 6.42
C LYS A 541 46.38 -0.36 5.07
N GLU A 542 47.14 -1.36 4.60
CA GLU A 542 47.92 -1.25 3.34
C GLU A 542 47.18 -1.78 2.10
N LYS A 543 46.02 -2.42 2.26
CA LYS A 543 45.28 -2.94 1.12
C LYS A 543 44.13 -1.99 0.72
N PHE A 544 44.14 -1.54 -0.53
CA PHE A 544 43.07 -0.78 -1.18
C PHE A 544 41.67 -1.47 -1.20
N LYS A 545 41.54 -2.69 -0.60
CA LYS A 545 40.29 -3.45 -0.56
C LYS A 545 39.76 -3.46 0.88
N GLN A 546 38.57 -2.92 1.02
CA GLN A 546 37.85 -2.78 2.29
C GLN A 546 37.36 -4.12 2.87
N TYR A 547 37.50 -5.25 2.17
CA TYR A 547 37.01 -6.56 2.60
C TYR A 547 38.03 -7.68 2.39
N GLN A 548 37.92 -8.69 3.25
CA GLN A 548 38.76 -9.89 3.18
C GLN A 548 38.28 -10.83 2.07
N LYS A 549 39.22 -11.55 1.43
CA LYS A 549 38.92 -12.56 0.43
C LYS A 549 39.01 -13.94 1.06
N PHE A 550 37.92 -14.69 0.99
CA PHE A 550 37.86 -16.07 1.45
C PHE A 550 37.69 -17.06 0.28
N SER A 551 37.87 -18.36 0.59
CA SER A 551 37.46 -19.44 -0.32
C SER A 551 35.96 -19.44 -0.58
N ALA A 552 35.49 -20.11 -1.63
CA ALA A 552 34.09 -20.20 -1.95
C ALA A 552 33.25 -20.78 -0.79
N SER A 553 33.76 -21.85 -0.14
CA SER A 553 33.10 -22.48 0.99
C SER A 553 33.02 -21.56 2.23
N SER A 554 34.08 -20.77 2.51
CA SER A 554 34.05 -19.81 3.61
C SER A 554 33.17 -18.59 3.33
N ASN A 555 33.12 -18.12 2.08
CA ASN A 555 32.16 -17.08 1.69
C ASN A 555 30.72 -17.57 1.79
N PHE A 556 30.47 -18.83 1.43
CA PHE A 556 29.15 -19.43 1.59
C PHE A 556 28.76 -19.59 3.05
N TYR A 557 29.70 -20.03 3.91
CA TYR A 557 29.52 -20.06 5.36
C TYR A 557 29.18 -18.69 5.93
N LEU A 558 29.88 -17.64 5.50
CA LEU A 558 29.64 -16.25 5.88
C LEU A 558 28.23 -15.79 5.42
N LYS A 559 27.84 -16.12 4.18
CA LYS A 559 26.48 -15.83 3.65
C LYS A 559 25.40 -16.46 4.52
N ILE A 560 25.53 -17.76 4.80
CA ILE A 560 24.57 -18.49 5.65
C ILE A 560 24.51 -17.85 7.04
N SER A 561 25.66 -17.63 7.70
CA SER A 561 25.72 -17.03 9.02
C SER A 561 25.02 -15.67 9.07
N ALA A 562 25.23 -14.80 8.08
CA ALA A 562 24.56 -13.50 8.00
C ALA A 562 23.03 -13.62 7.80
N ARG A 563 22.58 -14.57 6.98
CA ARG A 563 21.17 -14.80 6.70
C ARG A 563 20.44 -15.36 7.93
N PHE A 564 21.05 -16.32 8.61
CA PHE A 564 20.51 -16.86 9.87
C PHE A 564 20.59 -15.85 11.02
N ALA A 565 21.57 -14.98 11.03
CA ALA A 565 21.64 -13.89 11.99
C ALA A 565 20.41 -12.96 11.91
N ILE A 566 19.84 -12.77 10.72
CA ILE A 566 18.59 -12.03 10.56
C ILE A 566 17.43 -12.76 11.25
N LEU A 567 17.34 -14.08 11.12
CA LEU A 567 16.32 -14.88 11.82
C LEU A 567 16.53 -14.86 13.34
N ALA A 568 17.77 -15.01 13.80
CA ALA A 568 18.09 -15.03 15.23
C ALA A 568 17.93 -13.66 15.91
N SER A 569 18.02 -12.56 15.17
CA SER A 569 17.86 -11.19 15.70
C SER A 569 16.40 -10.75 15.93
N LEU A 570 15.45 -11.67 15.84
CA LEU A 570 14.01 -11.42 16.04
C LEU A 570 13.61 -10.93 17.44
N SER A 571 14.53 -10.91 18.37
CA SER A 571 14.33 -10.30 19.70
C SER A 571 14.26 -8.77 19.66
N VAL A 572 14.63 -8.14 18.54
CA VAL A 572 14.54 -6.70 18.38
C VAL A 572 13.10 -6.30 18.08
N ASP A 573 12.53 -5.45 18.92
CA ASP A 573 11.21 -4.89 18.72
C ASP A 573 11.10 -4.17 17.36
N LYS A 574 9.94 -4.30 16.72
CA LYS A 574 9.57 -3.68 15.43
C LYS A 574 10.07 -4.38 14.17
N MET A 575 10.88 -5.43 14.22
CA MET A 575 11.19 -6.20 13.01
C MET A 575 9.92 -6.81 12.42
N ARG A 576 9.80 -6.72 11.09
CA ARG A 576 8.68 -7.28 10.31
C ARG A 576 9.09 -8.50 9.49
N PHE A 577 10.25 -9.05 9.78
CA PHE A 577 10.72 -10.27 9.14
C PHE A 577 9.75 -11.42 9.46
N PRO A 578 9.31 -12.23 8.46
CA PRO A 578 8.26 -13.24 8.66
C PRO A 578 8.65 -14.41 9.55
N ARG A 579 9.83 -14.40 10.16
CA ARG A 579 10.38 -15.46 11.03
C ARG A 579 10.48 -16.81 10.34
N PHE A 580 10.66 -16.76 9.03
CA PHE A 580 10.71 -17.89 8.12
C PHE A 580 11.96 -17.78 7.25
N ILE A 581 12.79 -18.83 7.23
CA ILE A 581 13.89 -18.98 6.29
C ILE A 581 13.87 -20.40 5.76
N PHE A 582 14.10 -20.54 4.47
CA PHE A 582 14.34 -21.85 3.88
C PHE A 582 15.60 -21.82 3.00
N ALA A 583 16.37 -22.90 3.09
CA ALA A 583 17.70 -23.00 2.49
C ALA A 583 17.81 -24.28 1.68
N ASP A 584 18.33 -24.13 0.47
CA ASP A 584 18.73 -25.26 -0.36
C ASP A 584 20.22 -25.57 -0.13
N ASN A 585 20.49 -26.80 0.20
CA ASN A 585 21.81 -27.39 0.35
C ASN A 585 22.81 -26.63 1.26
N MET A 586 22.80 -26.96 2.53
CA MET A 586 23.66 -26.35 3.56
C MET A 586 25.17 -26.64 3.36
N GLU A 587 25.52 -27.58 2.53
CA GLU A 587 26.90 -27.99 2.20
C GLU A 587 27.43 -27.50 0.85
N ASP A 588 26.78 -26.52 0.23
CA ASP A 588 27.18 -26.04 -1.09
C ASP A 588 28.59 -25.41 -1.15
N LYS A 589 29.11 -25.25 -2.36
CA LYS A 589 30.44 -24.65 -2.65
C LYS A 589 31.63 -25.35 -1.97
N GLY A 590 31.48 -26.68 -1.68
CA GLY A 590 32.56 -27.50 -1.17
C GLY A 590 32.82 -27.31 0.33
N ILE A 591 31.79 -27.04 1.10
CA ILE A 591 31.87 -27.17 2.55
C ILE A 591 32.10 -28.63 2.89
N GLU A 592 33.07 -28.90 3.71
CA GLU A 592 33.35 -30.28 4.18
C GLU A 592 32.24 -30.78 5.11
N GLU A 593 31.98 -32.08 5.07
CA GLU A 593 30.91 -32.74 5.83
C GLU A 593 30.92 -32.34 7.33
N LYS A 594 32.05 -32.47 8.01
CA LYS A 594 32.17 -32.11 9.42
C LYS A 594 31.86 -30.64 9.71
N ARG A 595 32.27 -29.76 8.79
CA ARG A 595 31.98 -28.31 8.90
C ARG A 595 30.51 -28.02 8.70
N ALA A 596 29.85 -28.69 7.72
CA ALA A 596 28.42 -28.59 7.50
C ALA A 596 27.60 -29.10 8.68
N GLN A 597 28.00 -30.25 9.25
CA GLN A 597 27.38 -30.83 10.47
C GLN A 597 27.55 -29.92 11.68
N ASN A 598 28.72 -29.31 11.87
CA ASN A 598 28.95 -28.34 12.94
C ASN A 598 28.08 -27.09 12.78
N LEU A 599 27.98 -26.56 11.55
CA LEU A 599 27.10 -25.42 11.24
C LEU A 599 25.64 -25.73 11.58
N GLN A 600 25.13 -26.91 11.16
CA GLN A 600 23.76 -27.35 11.48
C GLN A 600 23.54 -27.39 12.99
N LYS A 601 24.47 -27.98 13.73
CA LYS A 601 24.43 -28.09 15.22
C LYS A 601 24.34 -26.69 15.86
N ILE A 602 25.24 -25.80 15.51
CA ILE A 602 25.30 -24.43 16.07
C ILE A 602 24.00 -23.65 15.74
N LEU A 603 23.52 -23.78 14.51
CA LEU A 603 22.28 -23.14 14.09
C LEU A 603 21.08 -23.63 14.89
N ILE A 604 20.93 -24.96 15.03
CA ILE A 604 19.85 -25.57 15.80
C ILE A 604 19.93 -25.19 17.27
N GLU A 605 21.11 -25.27 17.87
CA GLU A 605 21.35 -24.85 19.27
C GLU A 605 20.97 -23.37 19.48
N ARG A 606 21.26 -22.51 18.49
CA ARG A 606 20.99 -21.10 18.62
C ARG A 606 19.50 -20.77 18.44
N VAL A 607 18.86 -21.32 17.42
CA VAL A 607 17.42 -21.07 17.17
C VAL A 607 16.52 -21.72 18.23
N ASN A 608 16.92 -22.85 18.81
CA ASN A 608 16.19 -23.50 19.90
C ASN A 608 16.21 -22.72 21.24
N GLN A 609 17.01 -21.65 21.33
CA GLN A 609 16.90 -20.70 22.45
C GLN A 609 15.65 -19.82 22.31
N PHE A 610 15.01 -19.79 21.14
CA PHE A 610 13.73 -19.13 20.92
C PHE A 610 12.60 -20.16 21.02
N PRO A 611 11.40 -19.77 21.48
CA PRO A 611 10.24 -20.65 21.42
C PRO A 611 9.97 -21.13 19.98
N GLU A 612 9.77 -22.43 19.76
CA GLU A 612 9.51 -23.02 18.44
C GLU A 612 8.30 -22.36 17.74
N GLU A 613 7.32 -21.92 18.50
CA GLU A 613 6.15 -21.20 18.02
C GLU A 613 6.46 -19.86 17.32
N ASN A 614 7.68 -19.39 17.45
CA ASN A 614 8.09 -18.06 16.99
C ASN A 614 8.89 -18.06 15.70
N PHE A 615 9.34 -19.21 15.17
CA PHE A 615 10.12 -19.26 13.94
C PHE A 615 9.90 -20.57 13.17
N GLN A 616 10.27 -20.57 11.90
CA GLN A 616 10.42 -21.78 11.10
C GLN A 616 11.67 -21.68 10.23
N LEU A 617 12.49 -22.72 10.35
CA LEU A 617 13.67 -22.94 9.56
C LEU A 617 13.51 -24.23 8.79
N ILE A 618 13.53 -24.16 7.45
CA ILE A 618 13.52 -25.33 6.57
C ILE A 618 14.84 -25.37 5.83
N TYR A 619 15.56 -26.49 5.85
CA TYR A 619 16.75 -26.63 5.03
C TYR A 619 16.93 -28.02 4.47
N THR A 620 17.63 -28.11 3.35
CA THR A 620 17.99 -29.38 2.75
C THR A 620 19.45 -29.68 3.00
N THR A 621 19.82 -30.96 3.19
CA THR A 621 21.19 -31.40 3.39
C THR A 621 21.42 -32.82 2.91
N SER A 622 22.64 -33.12 2.42
CA SER A 622 23.13 -34.47 2.22
C SER A 622 24.09 -34.91 3.36
N TYR A 623 24.55 -33.99 4.19
CA TYR A 623 25.47 -34.25 5.31
C TYR A 623 24.75 -34.09 6.65
N LEU A 624 23.75 -34.95 6.90
CA LEU A 624 23.03 -34.90 8.16
C LEU A 624 23.93 -35.31 9.31
N SER A 625 23.92 -34.53 10.42
CA SER A 625 24.60 -34.92 11.62
C SER A 625 24.01 -36.21 12.18
N PRO A 626 24.84 -37.22 12.59
CA PRO A 626 24.34 -38.45 13.16
C PRO A 626 23.41 -38.25 14.38
N GLU A 627 23.65 -37.19 15.15
CA GLU A 627 22.81 -36.81 16.30
C GLU A 627 21.38 -36.40 15.92
N LEU A 628 21.13 -36.07 14.65
CA LEU A 628 19.85 -35.59 14.13
C LEU A 628 19.05 -36.67 13.39
N LEU A 629 19.63 -37.87 13.16
CA LEU A 629 19.01 -38.94 12.37
C LEU A 629 17.63 -39.38 12.89
N ASP A 630 17.49 -39.43 14.23
CA ASP A 630 16.25 -39.87 14.88
C ASP A 630 15.49 -38.68 15.51
N SER A 631 15.79 -37.44 15.09
CA SER A 631 15.15 -36.26 15.63
C SER A 631 13.80 -35.98 14.98
N SER A 632 12.92 -35.32 15.70
CA SER A 632 11.65 -34.80 15.19
C SER A 632 11.82 -33.70 14.14
N TYR A 633 13.03 -33.29 13.85
CA TYR A 633 13.31 -32.26 12.86
C TYR A 633 13.23 -32.76 11.41
N ILE A 634 13.32 -34.07 11.18
CA ILE A 634 13.31 -34.65 9.83
C ILE A 634 11.89 -34.60 9.26
N VAL A 635 11.77 -34.05 8.07
CA VAL A 635 10.53 -34.00 7.29
C VAL A 635 10.62 -34.98 6.12
N GLY A 636 9.63 -35.85 6.03
CA GLY A 636 9.60 -36.91 5.03
C GLY A 636 10.59 -38.03 5.32
N GLU A 637 10.94 -38.76 4.29
CA GLU A 637 11.91 -39.84 4.34
C GLU A 637 13.31 -39.42 3.89
N TYR A 638 14.31 -40.28 4.07
CA TYR A 638 15.63 -40.03 3.47
C TYR A 638 15.59 -40.31 1.97
N TYR A 639 15.78 -39.26 1.16
CA TYR A 639 15.70 -39.37 -0.30
C TYR A 639 17.02 -39.89 -0.91
N THR A 640 16.91 -40.84 -1.83
CA THR A 640 18.02 -41.44 -2.56
C THR A 640 17.85 -41.28 -4.05
N LYS A 641 18.83 -41.74 -4.84
CA LYS A 641 18.71 -41.78 -6.30
C LYS A 641 17.66 -42.79 -6.80
N GLU A 642 17.34 -43.79 -5.99
CA GLU A 642 16.31 -44.79 -6.29
C GLU A 642 14.95 -44.39 -5.71
N ASN A 643 14.95 -43.65 -4.64
CA ASN A 643 13.78 -43.13 -3.95
C ASN A 643 13.78 -41.60 -3.96
N HIS A 644 13.46 -41.01 -5.10
CA HIS A 644 13.44 -39.56 -5.29
C HIS A 644 12.38 -38.87 -4.43
N SER A 645 12.60 -37.56 -4.18
CA SER A 645 11.63 -36.73 -3.45
C SER A 645 10.29 -36.59 -4.18
N LEU A 646 10.30 -36.58 -5.52
CA LEU A 646 9.08 -36.60 -6.32
C LEU A 646 8.71 -38.02 -6.68
N LYS A 647 7.46 -38.39 -6.39
CA LYS A 647 6.88 -39.71 -6.72
C LYS A 647 5.97 -39.59 -7.94
N ASN A 648 5.65 -40.77 -8.56
CA ASN A 648 4.68 -40.84 -9.66
C ASN A 648 5.03 -39.94 -10.87
N ILE A 649 6.32 -39.78 -11.12
CA ILE A 649 6.88 -39.07 -12.29
C ILE A 649 7.52 -40.11 -13.19
N ASP A 650 7.26 -40.09 -14.49
CA ASP A 650 7.76 -41.04 -15.51
C ASP A 650 9.21 -40.78 -15.91
#